data_966c100e570d33d809cb77232131dde8
#
_entry.id   966c100e570d33d809cb77232131dde8
#
_cell.length_a   1.000
_cell.length_b   1.000
_cell.length_c   1.000
_cell.angle_alpha   90.00
_cell.angle_beta   90.00
_cell.angle_gamma   90.00
#
_symmetry.space_group_name_H-M   'P 1'
#
loop_
_entity.id
_entity.type
_entity.pdbx_description
1 polymer ?
#
loop_
_entity_poly.entity_id
_entity_poly.type
_entity_poly.pdbx_seq_one_letter_code
_entity_poly.pdbx_strand_id
1 'polypeptide(L)'
;MTRSLVSFFRRIFIFLLAVAAVPAFAQNSFTVKFRLLDAGSGEPVGYATASLTVKGEKSASKYVLTDGEGNASLAKVRKGTYILKAELMGYKTYEKELLVDKNVNLGDIKMEEDVKVLDAASVSAVGNPIIVKKDTIEYTASSFKTSDNDMLEDLLKKLPGVEVASDGSITANGETIKKITIDGKTFFLDDPQLASKNLPAKMIEKVKVVEKKSDQAIFTGIDDGNEETIIDLSVYKGMMNGWFGNLSAGGGHDVPDPGYYNDEHTFLKEGWRYQGAGMIGNFKEDSQISIILNANNTNNRGFYDMAGSMMQGMRGGGGGMGRGMGGFGGGNGETASWMGGLNGSFDLFDGAMEFAGNYLYNGSERVVEEESSKITYMENGSRLLNDNSGYSTTGSQGHRFGIRMDHEFSKNTSLLFEPQVNFGSGSFSEYSDFSTKTAMGADTTFTNRGFTNSFGDNRNWSTSGRLLFRQRLGKAGRTLSLNMNYSFSNNDMDSWNQSNTQTDVNADGLYENDIVDQFYKQNSRSSSVSGRLVYTEPLTQYLFLEGSYQYSWSSSKSIKDAFNGIDSRDEGNVITQDGYDMANPDPTYSSSILNRNINHQAGVTISWQKDNLNAQIGMRALPQNTFNETNGETYRNDVVNWSPTARIRYRFSDYTNMMFNYNGRSSQPSTSQLMPVPDNTNPLNISLGNPYLKPYFNHSARLNFGYTNRKSFTSVHTDFSGGMVQEAITNAQWYDKSGVQYSIPVNGPGTGNVSGRVMVNSPIGKSDFSIMSMTNARYNQSTSYIGTGSLDSDKYYDAGKAEFNYELFNADFPDLGNTDAFTVNKIRSMNLSQMLRLTYRNDFVELVAGGRTNLSKSWYTLESANQNATWNNNVSFEMNWTLPFGMNLIGDLNYNWYNGYTTQQEPEFIINAEITQLLFKKTCTLALRAYDILNQAKNLSVTDASNYHQEVRNNTLGRYVVLSFTYRFGTFGGNRGNRGPAGRPGSGGGRPAMGPPMGMRR
;
A
#
# COMPACT_ATOMS: atom_id res chain seq x y z
N MET A 1 23.45 -0.77 35.38
CA MET A 1 23.22 -0.67 33.96
C MET A 1 23.51 0.74 33.36
N THR A 2 23.12 1.83 33.97
CA THR A 2 23.31 3.20 33.47
C THR A 2 24.77 3.65 33.26
N ARG A 3 25.75 3.16 34.00
CA ARG A 3 27.17 3.52 33.84
C ARG A 3 27.86 2.79 32.66
N SER A 4 27.36 1.66 32.22
CA SER A 4 27.88 0.88 31.10
C SER A 4 27.41 1.47 29.76
N LEU A 5 26.17 1.90 29.65
CA LEU A 5 25.62 2.54 28.46
C LEU A 5 26.29 3.90 28.15
N VAL A 6 26.50 4.71 29.17
CA VAL A 6 27.19 6.01 29.00
C VAL A 6 28.64 5.81 28.55
N SER A 7 29.30 4.75 29.03
CA SER A 7 30.64 4.38 28.57
C SER A 7 30.65 3.87 27.13
N PHE A 8 29.63 3.13 26.72
CA PHE A 8 29.44 2.62 25.36
C PHE A 8 29.15 3.77 24.37
N PHE A 9 28.18 4.64 24.69
CA PHE A 9 27.89 5.83 23.88
C PHE A 9 29.07 6.79 23.81
N ARG A 10 29.83 6.95 24.88
CA ARG A 10 31.04 7.76 24.87
C ARG A 10 32.11 7.14 23.97
N ARG A 11 32.22 5.81 23.89
CA ARG A 11 33.14 5.12 22.97
C ARG A 11 32.68 5.20 21.52
N ILE A 12 31.37 5.07 21.26
CA ILE A 12 30.78 5.26 19.93
C ILE A 12 30.91 6.72 19.50
N PHE A 13 30.65 7.67 20.40
CA PHE A 13 30.80 9.09 20.09
C PHE A 13 32.27 9.48 19.83
N ILE A 14 33.20 8.89 20.56
CA ILE A 14 34.65 9.05 20.30
C ILE A 14 35.05 8.34 19.00
N PHE A 15 34.44 7.20 18.66
CA PHE A 15 34.67 6.51 17.40
C PHE A 15 34.05 7.27 16.23
N LEU A 16 32.85 7.83 16.39
CA LEU A 16 32.21 8.72 15.42
C LEU A 16 32.98 10.05 15.27
N LEU A 17 33.52 10.59 16.37
CA LEU A 17 34.41 11.75 16.32
C LEU A 17 35.79 11.41 15.72
N ALA A 18 36.28 10.18 15.92
CA ALA A 18 37.51 9.71 15.26
C ALA A 18 37.28 9.41 13.77
N VAL A 19 36.07 8.94 13.37
CA VAL A 19 35.69 8.81 11.96
C VAL A 19 35.37 10.17 11.34
N ALA A 20 34.84 11.12 12.12
CA ALA A 20 34.68 12.50 11.70
C ALA A 20 36.02 13.29 11.69
N ALA A 21 37.03 12.79 12.41
CA ALA A 21 38.40 13.30 12.42
C ALA A 21 39.34 12.56 11.45
N VAL A 22 38.79 11.71 10.54
CA VAL A 22 39.50 11.44 9.30
C VAL A 22 39.76 12.82 8.71
N PRO A 23 41.05 13.27 8.58
CA PRO A 23 41.30 14.61 8.11
C PRO A 23 40.51 14.74 6.83
N ALA A 24 39.60 15.70 6.79
CA ALA A 24 39.22 16.31 5.54
C ALA A 24 40.57 16.68 4.94
N PHE A 25 41.13 15.75 4.14
CA PHE A 25 42.14 16.18 3.20
C PHE A 25 41.47 17.35 2.52
N ALA A 26 41.96 18.55 2.80
CA ALA A 26 41.55 19.72 2.08
C ALA A 26 41.86 19.43 0.63
N GLN A 27 40.94 18.74 -0.04
CA GLN A 27 41.04 18.48 -1.45
C GLN A 27 40.93 19.86 -2.07
N ASN A 28 42.05 20.33 -2.58
CA ASN A 28 42.13 21.59 -3.29
C ASN A 28 41.05 21.58 -4.34
N SER A 29 39.94 22.26 -4.07
CA SER A 29 38.87 22.43 -5.00
C SER A 29 39.03 23.73 -5.75
N PHE A 30 38.91 23.67 -7.04
CA PHE A 30 39.17 24.76 -7.96
C PHE A 30 37.85 25.24 -8.59
N THR A 31 37.89 26.39 -9.23
CA THR A 31 36.79 26.98 -9.96
C THR A 31 37.14 27.09 -11.43
N VAL A 32 36.25 26.66 -12.30
CA VAL A 32 36.35 26.86 -13.73
C VAL A 32 35.36 27.92 -14.17
N LYS A 33 35.87 29.02 -14.78
CA LYS A 33 35.05 30.14 -15.26
C LYS A 33 35.24 30.32 -16.77
N PHE A 34 34.20 30.72 -17.46
CA PHE A 34 34.21 31.08 -18.87
C PHE A 34 32.95 31.87 -19.22
N ARG A 35 32.94 32.40 -20.44
CA ARG A 35 31.80 33.11 -21.03
C ARG A 35 31.53 32.52 -22.41
N LEU A 36 30.25 32.23 -22.71
CA LEU A 36 29.83 31.75 -24.04
C LEU A 36 29.38 32.92 -24.89
N LEU A 37 29.91 33.01 -26.09
CA LEU A 37 29.54 33.98 -27.12
C LEU A 37 29.10 33.24 -28.38
N ASP A 38 28.18 33.81 -29.12
CA ASP A 38 27.89 33.39 -30.48
C ASP A 38 29.09 33.68 -31.44
N ALA A 39 29.46 32.71 -32.25
CA ALA A 39 30.62 32.82 -33.12
C ALA A 39 30.46 33.81 -34.30
N GLY A 40 29.22 34.01 -34.74
CA GLY A 40 28.85 34.89 -35.86
C GLY A 40 28.57 36.31 -35.41
N SER A 41 27.75 36.51 -34.43
CA SER A 41 27.33 37.83 -33.94
C SER A 41 28.21 38.40 -32.84
N GLY A 42 28.91 37.54 -32.07
CA GLY A 42 29.64 37.94 -30.87
C GLY A 42 28.74 38.26 -29.68
N GLU A 43 27.43 38.03 -29.77
CA GLU A 43 26.49 38.26 -28.67
C GLU A 43 26.61 37.18 -27.60
N PRO A 44 26.25 37.47 -26.32
CA PRO A 44 26.30 36.48 -25.27
C PRO A 44 25.30 35.34 -25.46
N VAL A 45 25.76 34.09 -25.29
CA VAL A 45 24.91 32.89 -25.33
C VAL A 45 24.49 32.58 -23.90
N GLY A 46 23.32 33.11 -23.54
CA GLY A 46 22.74 32.90 -22.23
C GLY A 46 21.95 31.60 -22.12
N TYR A 47 21.82 31.06 -20.90
CA TYR A 47 21.05 29.85 -20.57
C TYR A 47 21.53 28.57 -21.25
N ALA A 48 22.76 28.52 -21.73
CA ALA A 48 23.41 27.33 -22.24
C ALA A 48 23.83 26.42 -21.09
N THR A 49 23.68 25.12 -21.27
CA THR A 49 24.12 24.11 -20.31
C THR A 49 25.62 23.85 -20.49
N ALA A 50 26.38 24.04 -19.44
CA ALA A 50 27.80 23.69 -19.44
C ALA A 50 28.10 22.63 -18.39
N SER A 51 28.82 21.57 -18.75
CA SER A 51 29.15 20.45 -17.89
C SER A 51 30.63 20.07 -17.92
N LEU A 52 31.10 19.54 -16.79
CA LEU A 52 32.45 18.95 -16.67
C LEU A 52 32.30 17.45 -16.43
N THR A 53 32.90 16.64 -17.32
CA THR A 53 32.96 15.18 -17.20
C THR A 53 34.43 14.78 -16.95
N VAL A 54 34.68 13.92 -15.97
CA VAL A 54 36.03 13.37 -15.76
C VAL A 54 36.43 12.56 -17.00
N LYS A 55 37.65 12.76 -17.50
CA LYS A 55 38.09 12.02 -18.67
C LYS A 55 38.03 10.51 -18.45
N GLY A 56 37.26 9.80 -19.29
CA GLY A 56 36.99 8.37 -19.18
C GLY A 56 35.68 8.00 -18.50
N GLU A 57 35.00 8.95 -17.85
CA GLU A 57 33.65 8.77 -17.33
C GLU A 57 32.59 9.21 -18.32
N LYS A 58 31.38 8.65 -18.18
CA LYS A 58 30.24 8.95 -19.08
C LYS A 58 29.28 9.98 -18.53
N SER A 59 29.34 10.28 -17.25
CA SER A 59 28.45 11.23 -16.55
C SER A 59 29.21 12.49 -16.18
N ALA A 60 28.52 13.64 -16.33
CA ALA A 60 29.08 14.90 -15.90
C ALA A 60 29.21 14.96 -14.37
N SER A 61 30.38 15.31 -13.88
CA SER A 61 30.65 15.49 -12.44
C SER A 61 30.14 16.84 -11.91
N LYS A 62 30.01 17.82 -12.81
CA LYS A 62 29.50 19.17 -12.51
C LYS A 62 28.79 19.75 -13.73
N TYR A 63 27.79 20.61 -13.46
CA TYR A 63 27.14 21.39 -14.51
C TYR A 63 26.70 22.75 -13.98
N VAL A 64 26.49 23.70 -14.90
CA VAL A 64 26.00 25.05 -14.64
C VAL A 64 25.25 25.56 -15.87
N LEU A 65 24.26 26.41 -15.68
CA LEU A 65 23.67 27.20 -16.77
C LEU A 65 24.41 28.55 -16.86
N THR A 66 24.69 29.01 -18.06
CA THR A 66 25.17 30.38 -18.26
C THR A 66 24.08 31.37 -17.85
N ASP A 67 24.49 32.50 -17.29
CA ASP A 67 23.57 33.63 -17.06
C ASP A 67 23.14 34.29 -18.36
N GLY A 68 22.27 35.31 -18.30
CA GLY A 68 21.82 36.04 -19.48
C GLY A 68 22.92 36.74 -20.27
N GLU A 69 24.09 36.93 -19.67
CA GLU A 69 25.29 37.50 -20.28
C GLU A 69 26.31 36.44 -20.74
N GLY A 70 25.92 35.17 -20.73
CA GLY A 70 26.76 34.06 -21.18
C GLY A 70 27.81 33.58 -20.18
N ASN A 71 27.89 34.12 -18.97
CA ASN A 71 28.91 33.75 -17.99
C ASN A 71 28.56 32.45 -17.28
N ALA A 72 29.55 31.61 -17.03
CA ALA A 72 29.43 30.38 -16.24
C ALA A 72 30.55 30.24 -15.22
N SER A 73 30.25 29.68 -14.06
CA SER A 73 31.21 29.39 -13.01
C SER A 73 30.94 28.06 -12.34
N LEU A 74 31.80 27.08 -12.58
CA LEU A 74 31.77 25.75 -11.99
C LEU A 74 32.71 25.72 -10.79
N ALA A 75 32.17 25.83 -9.60
CA ALA A 75 32.92 25.85 -8.35
C ALA A 75 33.11 24.45 -7.77
N LYS A 76 34.08 24.30 -6.83
CA LYS A 76 34.40 23.04 -6.13
C LYS A 76 34.76 21.89 -7.06
N VAL A 77 35.49 22.15 -8.13
CA VAL A 77 36.02 21.15 -9.06
C VAL A 77 37.31 20.57 -8.46
N ARG A 78 37.42 19.25 -8.38
CA ARG A 78 38.63 18.58 -7.87
C ARG A 78 39.75 18.61 -8.91
N LYS A 79 40.99 18.42 -8.45
CA LYS A 79 42.10 18.23 -9.35
C LYS A 79 41.90 17.02 -10.23
N GLY A 80 42.02 17.20 -11.54
CA GLY A 80 41.82 16.14 -12.51
C GLY A 80 41.75 16.64 -13.96
N THR A 81 41.71 15.71 -14.89
CA THR A 81 41.45 16.00 -16.31
C THR A 81 39.99 15.85 -16.64
N TYR A 82 39.39 16.88 -17.16
CA TYR A 82 37.96 16.97 -17.46
C TYR A 82 37.72 17.26 -18.95
N ILE A 83 36.55 16.87 -19.42
CA ILE A 83 35.99 17.35 -20.69
C ILE A 83 34.94 18.39 -20.33
N LEU A 84 35.17 19.64 -20.68
CA LEU A 84 34.14 20.70 -20.63
C LEU A 84 33.27 20.57 -21.87
N LYS A 85 31.97 20.50 -21.66
CA LYS A 85 30.97 20.44 -22.72
C LYS A 85 29.96 21.57 -22.51
N ALA A 86 29.76 22.40 -23.56
CA ALA A 86 28.71 23.41 -23.57
C ALA A 86 27.71 23.14 -24.70
N GLU A 87 26.40 23.21 -24.34
CA GLU A 87 25.29 22.83 -25.20
C GLU A 87 24.15 23.83 -25.08
N LEU A 88 23.62 24.24 -26.25
CA LEU A 88 22.38 25.02 -26.38
C LEU A 88 21.71 24.62 -27.71
N MET A 89 20.38 24.50 -27.70
CA MET A 89 19.61 24.19 -28.90
C MET A 89 19.80 25.30 -29.94
N GLY A 90 20.21 24.90 -31.18
CA GLY A 90 20.57 25.82 -32.25
C GLY A 90 22.07 26.06 -32.38
N TYR A 91 22.90 25.52 -31.49
CA TYR A 91 24.35 25.62 -31.54
C TYR A 91 25.01 24.27 -31.60
N LYS A 92 26.15 24.20 -32.28
CA LYS A 92 27.03 23.02 -32.24
C LYS A 92 27.56 22.84 -30.81
N THR A 93 27.55 21.60 -30.32
CA THR A 93 28.15 21.27 -29.05
C THR A 93 29.63 21.64 -28.99
N TYR A 94 30.02 22.47 -28.04
CA TYR A 94 31.41 22.78 -27.77
C TYR A 94 31.99 21.76 -26.79
N GLU A 95 33.11 21.14 -27.13
CA GLU A 95 33.82 20.22 -26.25
C GLU A 95 35.30 20.58 -26.16
N LYS A 96 35.85 20.61 -24.95
CA LYS A 96 37.27 20.88 -24.71
C LYS A 96 37.77 20.08 -23.51
N GLU A 97 38.90 19.40 -23.73
CA GLU A 97 39.64 18.76 -22.65
C GLU A 97 40.40 19.82 -21.85
N LEU A 98 40.30 19.78 -20.50
CA LEU A 98 41.02 20.69 -19.62
C LEU A 98 41.57 19.98 -18.40
N LEU A 99 42.78 20.36 -18.00
CA LEU A 99 43.39 19.93 -16.75
C LEU A 99 43.07 20.99 -15.68
N VAL A 100 42.38 20.56 -14.63
CA VAL A 100 42.05 21.39 -13.47
C VAL A 100 43.01 21.04 -12.34
N ASP A 101 44.08 21.81 -12.21
CA ASP A 101 45.05 21.73 -11.12
C ASP A 101 45.18 23.03 -10.33
N LYS A 102 44.46 24.05 -10.79
CA LYS A 102 44.31 25.40 -10.21
C LYS A 102 42.99 26.02 -10.67
N ASN A 103 42.65 27.22 -10.21
CA ASN A 103 41.51 27.95 -10.76
C ASN A 103 41.75 28.21 -12.26
N VAL A 104 40.80 27.79 -13.09
CA VAL A 104 40.87 27.91 -14.55
C VAL A 104 39.88 28.98 -15.01
N ASN A 105 40.38 29.97 -15.75
CA ASN A 105 39.55 30.91 -16.49
C ASN A 105 39.79 30.71 -17.97
N LEU A 106 38.78 30.21 -18.72
CA LEU A 106 38.87 29.92 -20.15
C LEU A 106 38.56 31.14 -21.02
N GLY A 107 38.14 32.28 -20.39
CA GLY A 107 37.74 33.47 -21.13
C GLY A 107 36.48 33.23 -21.98
N ASP A 108 36.47 33.93 -23.13
CA ASP A 108 35.37 33.85 -24.08
C ASP A 108 35.47 32.57 -24.98
N ILE A 109 34.42 31.79 -24.93
CA ILE A 109 34.28 30.59 -25.75
C ILE A 109 33.21 30.87 -26.83
N LYS A 110 33.58 30.71 -28.10
CA LYS A 110 32.69 30.93 -29.20
C LYS A 110 31.94 29.65 -29.56
N MET A 111 30.61 29.72 -29.60
CA MET A 111 29.71 28.65 -30.02
C MET A 111 29.25 28.90 -31.44
N GLU A 112 29.40 27.94 -32.35
CA GLU A 112 28.91 28.02 -33.73
C GLU A 112 27.45 27.59 -33.81
N GLU A 113 26.65 28.32 -34.57
CA GLU A 113 25.27 27.89 -34.85
C GLU A 113 25.22 26.60 -35.66
N ASP A 114 24.32 25.69 -35.29
CA ASP A 114 24.05 24.45 -36.04
C ASP A 114 22.74 24.56 -36.85
N VAL A 115 22.91 24.88 -38.13
CA VAL A 115 21.77 25.07 -39.07
C VAL A 115 21.13 23.74 -39.50
N LYS A 116 21.58 22.60 -39.00
CA LYS A 116 21.15 21.25 -39.43
C LYS A 116 20.30 20.46 -38.44
N VAL A 117 19.83 21.02 -37.36
CA VAL A 117 19.07 20.24 -36.35
C VAL A 117 17.60 20.53 -36.42
N LEU A 118 16.89 19.92 -37.33
CA LEU A 118 15.44 19.70 -37.33
C LEU A 118 15.09 18.21 -37.36
N ASP A 119 15.92 17.34 -36.78
CA ASP A 119 15.55 15.96 -36.44
C ASP A 119 15.94 15.69 -35.00
N ALA A 120 14.88 15.53 -34.18
CA ALA A 120 14.84 14.98 -32.80
C ALA A 120 16.18 15.04 -32.04
N ALA A 121 16.53 16.17 -31.50
CA ALA A 121 17.59 16.27 -30.51
C ALA A 121 17.09 15.64 -29.20
N SER A 122 17.52 14.41 -28.98
CA SER A 122 17.51 13.84 -27.63
C SER A 122 18.53 14.61 -26.78
N VAL A 123 18.10 15.65 -26.12
CA VAL A 123 18.91 16.38 -25.15
C VAL A 123 19.03 15.51 -23.90
N SER A 124 20.10 14.74 -23.76
CA SER A 124 20.50 14.22 -22.47
C SER A 124 21.34 15.28 -21.71
N ALA A 125 20.71 16.34 -21.32
CA ALA A 125 21.24 17.12 -20.20
C ALA A 125 21.12 16.21 -18.96
N VAL A 126 22.19 16.11 -18.15
CA VAL A 126 22.05 15.67 -16.77
C VAL A 126 21.24 16.78 -16.10
N GLY A 127 19.98 16.77 -16.43
CA GLY A 127 19.00 17.75 -16.05
C GLY A 127 18.52 17.42 -14.67
N ASN A 128 17.84 18.36 -14.12
CA ASN A 128 17.04 18.31 -12.91
C ASN A 128 16.59 16.87 -12.58
N PRO A 129 16.97 16.33 -11.41
CA PRO A 129 16.57 14.98 -11.01
C PRO A 129 15.04 14.77 -10.98
N ILE A 130 14.30 15.89 -10.93
CA ILE A 130 12.84 15.89 -10.88
C ILE A 130 12.30 16.91 -11.88
N ILE A 131 11.49 16.44 -12.82
CA ILE A 131 10.82 17.30 -13.80
C ILE A 131 9.32 17.21 -13.54
N VAL A 132 8.73 18.32 -13.14
CA VAL A 132 7.28 18.43 -12.95
C VAL A 132 6.64 18.93 -14.25
N LYS A 133 5.72 18.16 -14.80
CA LYS A 133 4.87 18.47 -15.93
C LYS A 133 3.42 18.61 -15.45
N LYS A 134 2.54 18.94 -16.35
CA LYS A 134 1.11 19.23 -16.09
C LYS A 134 0.39 18.13 -15.27
N ASP A 135 0.66 16.89 -15.60
CA ASP A 135 0.00 15.67 -15.07
C ASP A 135 1.01 14.58 -14.71
N THR A 136 2.29 14.91 -14.70
CA THR A 136 3.38 13.95 -14.53
C THR A 136 4.52 14.54 -13.73
N ILE A 137 4.98 13.82 -12.72
CA ILE A 137 6.27 14.07 -12.05
C ILE A 137 7.24 13.02 -12.54
N GLU A 138 8.29 13.46 -13.21
CA GLU A 138 9.33 12.59 -13.77
C GLU A 138 10.58 12.66 -12.89
N TYR A 139 11.04 11.51 -12.44
CA TYR A 139 12.28 11.33 -11.66
C TYR A 139 13.31 10.63 -12.51
N THR A 140 14.52 11.20 -12.60
CA THR A 140 15.66 10.55 -13.25
C THR A 140 16.27 9.53 -12.28
N ALA A 141 16.11 8.22 -12.55
CA ALA A 141 16.48 7.16 -11.61
C ALA A 141 17.98 7.20 -11.22
N SER A 142 18.87 7.52 -12.16
CA SER A 142 20.31 7.64 -11.89
C SER A 142 20.68 8.76 -10.90
N SER A 143 19.77 9.68 -10.64
CA SER A 143 19.96 10.75 -9.64
C SER A 143 19.71 10.28 -8.21
N PHE A 144 19.15 9.08 -8.03
CA PHE A 144 18.87 8.49 -6.74
C PHE A 144 19.75 7.25 -6.57
N LYS A 145 20.54 7.24 -5.49
CA LYS A 145 21.55 6.22 -5.31
C LYS A 145 20.90 4.89 -4.93
N THR A 146 21.04 3.91 -5.79
CA THR A 146 20.60 2.54 -5.56
C THR A 146 21.79 1.61 -5.62
N SER A 147 21.77 0.56 -4.80
CA SER A 147 22.73 -0.53 -4.92
C SER A 147 22.43 -1.37 -6.17
N ASP A 148 23.39 -2.20 -6.52
CA ASP A 148 23.20 -3.05 -7.70
C ASP A 148 22.19 -4.18 -7.48
N ASN A 149 21.83 -4.47 -6.22
CA ASN A 149 20.82 -5.47 -5.86
C ASN A 149 19.46 -4.85 -5.53
N ASP A 150 19.36 -3.53 -5.48
CA ASP A 150 18.12 -2.86 -5.14
C ASP A 150 17.04 -3.15 -6.19
N MET A 151 15.83 -3.37 -5.70
CA MET A 151 14.64 -3.48 -6.50
C MET A 151 14.02 -2.10 -6.74
N LEU A 152 13.03 -2.02 -7.60
CA LEU A 152 12.30 -0.78 -7.86
C LEU A 152 11.72 -0.19 -6.56
N GLU A 153 11.29 -1.02 -5.61
CA GLU A 153 10.79 -0.59 -4.30
C GLU A 153 11.82 0.28 -3.56
N ASP A 154 13.09 -0.13 -3.58
CA ASP A 154 14.17 0.60 -2.91
C ASP A 154 14.45 1.95 -3.60
N LEU A 155 14.30 2.00 -4.92
CA LEU A 155 14.35 3.26 -5.66
C LEU A 155 13.15 4.14 -5.30
N LEU A 156 11.94 3.58 -5.27
CA LEU A 156 10.71 4.33 -4.97
C LEU A 156 10.74 4.95 -3.57
N LYS A 157 11.24 4.25 -2.56
CA LYS A 157 11.44 4.76 -1.19
C LYS A 157 12.34 6.00 -1.12
N LYS A 158 13.19 6.20 -2.13
CA LYS A 158 14.13 7.34 -2.22
C LYS A 158 13.55 8.53 -2.98
N LEU A 159 12.43 8.34 -3.68
CA LEU A 159 11.82 9.41 -4.47
C LEU A 159 11.02 10.36 -3.58
N PRO A 160 11.24 11.68 -3.69
CA PRO A 160 10.44 12.65 -2.96
C PRO A 160 8.95 12.55 -3.32
N GLY A 161 8.10 12.45 -2.30
CA GLY A 161 6.65 12.35 -2.49
C GLY A 161 6.12 10.95 -2.77
N VAL A 162 7.00 9.94 -2.80
CA VAL A 162 6.61 8.53 -2.91
C VAL A 162 6.84 7.83 -1.59
N GLU A 163 5.86 7.09 -1.13
CA GLU A 163 5.93 6.28 0.09
C GLU A 163 5.62 4.83 -0.25
N VAL A 164 6.35 3.92 0.35
CA VAL A 164 6.08 2.49 0.28
C VAL A 164 5.86 2.00 1.71
N ALA A 165 4.64 1.54 1.98
CA ALA A 165 4.27 1.02 3.29
C ALA A 165 4.85 -0.38 3.52
N SER A 166 4.81 -0.85 4.77
CA SER A 166 5.31 -2.19 5.15
C SER A 166 4.56 -3.34 4.46
N ASP A 167 3.30 -3.13 4.10
CA ASP A 167 2.50 -4.08 3.32
C ASP A 167 2.83 -4.07 1.82
N GLY A 168 3.74 -3.18 1.38
CA GLY A 168 4.13 -2.99 -0.01
C GLY A 168 3.20 -2.09 -0.81
N SER A 169 2.17 -1.50 -0.20
CA SER A 169 1.35 -0.49 -0.87
C SER A 169 2.15 0.77 -1.16
N ILE A 170 1.94 1.33 -2.34
CA ILE A 170 2.68 2.50 -2.81
C ILE A 170 1.73 3.67 -2.88
N THR A 171 2.13 4.79 -2.30
CA THR A 171 1.44 6.07 -2.46
C THR A 171 2.38 7.11 -3.06
N ALA A 172 1.89 7.91 -3.96
CA ALA A 172 2.64 9.05 -4.50
C ALA A 172 1.81 10.32 -4.38
N ASN A 173 2.41 11.34 -3.77
CA ASN A 173 1.72 12.61 -3.47
C ASN A 173 0.41 12.43 -2.67
N GLY A 174 0.34 11.39 -1.85
CA GLY A 174 -0.85 11.07 -1.06
C GLY A 174 -1.91 10.21 -1.76
N GLU A 175 -1.73 9.90 -3.05
CA GLU A 175 -2.63 9.04 -3.81
C GLU A 175 -2.06 7.63 -3.93
N THR A 176 -2.92 6.62 -3.77
CA THR A 176 -2.50 5.22 -3.91
C THR A 176 -2.23 4.88 -5.37
N ILE A 177 -1.07 4.31 -5.64
CA ILE A 177 -0.71 3.82 -6.97
C ILE A 177 -1.53 2.56 -7.28
N LYS A 178 -2.27 2.62 -8.40
CA LYS A 178 -3.13 1.52 -8.84
C LYS A 178 -2.41 0.50 -9.71
N LYS A 179 -1.45 0.95 -10.52
CA LYS A 179 -0.70 0.08 -11.42
C LYS A 179 0.66 0.68 -11.78
N ILE A 180 1.55 -0.20 -12.25
CA ILE A 180 2.83 0.18 -12.81
C ILE A 180 2.86 -0.21 -14.29
N THR A 181 3.28 0.72 -15.14
CA THR A 181 3.52 0.49 -16.56
C THR A 181 5.00 0.60 -16.89
N ILE A 182 5.44 -0.06 -17.95
CA ILE A 182 6.80 0.05 -18.48
C ILE A 182 6.70 0.57 -19.92
N ASP A 183 7.20 1.79 -20.14
CA ASP A 183 7.09 2.52 -21.41
C ASP A 183 5.65 2.53 -21.96
N GLY A 184 4.68 2.81 -21.06
CA GLY A 184 3.24 2.89 -21.31
C GLY A 184 2.51 1.56 -21.32
N LYS A 185 3.18 0.41 -21.40
CA LYS A 185 2.56 -0.93 -21.40
C LYS A 185 2.35 -1.44 -20.01
N THR A 186 1.19 -2.03 -19.77
CA THR A 186 0.80 -2.53 -18.44
C THR A 186 1.67 -3.73 -18.03
N PHE A 187 2.26 -3.67 -16.83
CA PHE A 187 3.09 -4.73 -16.28
C PHE A 187 2.35 -5.41 -15.12
N PHE A 188 2.08 -6.72 -15.24
CA PHE A 188 1.28 -7.52 -14.31
C PHE A 188 -0.08 -6.89 -13.92
N LEU A 189 -0.72 -6.23 -14.88
CA LEU A 189 -2.02 -5.56 -14.77
C LEU A 189 -2.10 -4.63 -13.55
N ASP A 190 -2.88 -4.97 -12.53
CA ASP A 190 -3.21 -4.06 -11.42
C ASP A 190 -2.46 -4.39 -10.12
N ASP A 191 -1.30 -5.04 -10.20
CA ASP A 191 -0.49 -5.37 -9.02
C ASP A 191 0.84 -4.60 -9.01
N PRO A 192 0.87 -3.40 -8.40
CA PRO A 192 2.10 -2.61 -8.32
C PRO A 192 3.19 -3.25 -7.46
N GLN A 193 2.83 -4.13 -6.51
CA GLN A 193 3.81 -4.83 -5.68
C GLN A 193 4.64 -5.83 -6.49
N LEU A 194 4.03 -6.51 -7.46
CA LEU A 194 4.75 -7.41 -8.37
C LEU A 194 5.84 -6.67 -9.13
N ALA A 195 5.57 -5.46 -9.59
CA ALA A 195 6.57 -4.63 -10.24
C ALA A 195 7.62 -4.11 -9.24
N SER A 196 7.18 -3.50 -8.14
CA SER A 196 8.11 -2.82 -7.21
C SER A 196 9.09 -3.78 -6.54
N LYS A 197 8.66 -4.97 -6.17
CA LYS A 197 9.49 -5.95 -5.47
C LYS A 197 10.32 -6.85 -6.38
N ASN A 198 10.03 -6.90 -7.68
CA ASN A 198 10.69 -7.84 -8.59
C ASN A 198 11.43 -7.19 -9.76
N LEU A 199 11.22 -5.89 -10.04
CA LEU A 199 11.97 -5.19 -11.06
C LEU A 199 13.28 -4.63 -10.48
N PRO A 200 14.46 -4.93 -11.09
CA PRO A 200 15.72 -4.34 -10.66
C PRO A 200 15.75 -2.82 -10.88
N ALA A 201 16.11 -2.04 -9.87
CA ALA A 201 16.20 -0.58 -9.95
C ALA A 201 17.14 -0.11 -11.08
N LYS A 202 18.19 -0.86 -11.36
CA LYS A 202 19.21 -0.52 -12.38
C LYS A 202 18.72 -0.56 -13.82
N MET A 203 17.60 -1.21 -14.11
CA MET A 203 17.03 -1.19 -15.45
C MET A 203 16.22 0.10 -15.73
N ILE A 204 15.86 0.83 -14.71
CA ILE A 204 15.00 2.00 -14.79
C ILE A 204 15.84 3.24 -15.13
N GLU A 205 15.48 3.92 -16.20
CA GLU A 205 16.04 5.22 -16.58
C GLU A 205 15.28 6.35 -15.91
N LYS A 206 13.92 6.25 -15.90
CA LYS A 206 13.03 7.26 -15.33
C LYS A 206 11.86 6.60 -14.64
N VAL A 207 11.43 7.23 -13.56
CA VAL A 207 10.16 6.94 -12.88
C VAL A 207 9.24 8.13 -13.09
N LYS A 208 8.09 7.91 -13.68
CA LYS A 208 7.09 8.94 -13.90
C LYS A 208 5.87 8.63 -13.06
N VAL A 209 5.51 9.51 -12.15
CA VAL A 209 4.24 9.48 -11.44
C VAL A 209 3.25 10.28 -12.30
N VAL A 210 2.24 9.61 -12.82
CA VAL A 210 1.31 10.15 -13.81
C VAL A 210 -0.11 10.12 -13.24
N GLU A 211 -0.80 11.24 -13.26
CA GLU A 211 -2.25 11.30 -13.07
C GLU A 211 -2.91 10.92 -14.40
N LYS A 212 -3.14 9.62 -14.61
CA LYS A 212 -3.75 9.10 -15.83
C LYS A 212 -5.27 9.28 -15.76
N LYS A 213 -5.84 9.92 -16.73
CA LYS A 213 -7.30 9.97 -16.89
C LYS A 213 -7.84 8.57 -17.14
N SER A 214 -9.09 8.33 -16.72
CA SER A 214 -9.78 7.07 -17.03
C SER A 214 -9.80 6.80 -18.54
N ASP A 215 -9.89 5.53 -18.95
CA ASP A 215 -10.02 5.16 -20.37
C ASP A 215 -11.24 5.83 -21.02
N GLN A 216 -12.30 6.07 -20.25
CA GLN A 216 -13.46 6.81 -20.70
C GLN A 216 -13.14 8.30 -20.91
N ALA A 217 -12.48 8.95 -19.98
CA ALA A 217 -12.11 10.36 -20.07
C ALA A 217 -11.10 10.64 -21.21
N ILE A 218 -10.18 9.72 -21.45
CA ILE A 218 -9.25 9.79 -22.60
C ILE A 218 -10.04 9.76 -23.91
N PHE A 219 -11.01 8.86 -24.02
CA PHE A 219 -11.82 8.70 -25.22
C PHE A 219 -12.78 9.87 -25.44
N THR A 220 -13.45 10.33 -24.39
CA THR A 220 -14.44 11.42 -24.49
C THR A 220 -13.79 12.80 -24.57
N GLY A 221 -12.54 12.93 -24.09
CA GLY A 221 -11.89 14.23 -23.88
C GLY A 221 -12.42 14.99 -22.67
N ILE A 222 -13.37 14.41 -21.93
CA ILE A 222 -14.04 15.02 -20.78
C ILE A 222 -13.55 14.32 -19.53
N ASP A 223 -13.08 15.07 -18.58
CA ASP A 223 -12.66 14.58 -17.28
C ASP A 223 -13.89 14.04 -16.53
N ASP A 224 -13.91 12.72 -16.26
CA ASP A 224 -15.02 12.03 -15.58
C ASP A 224 -14.81 11.91 -14.06
N GLY A 225 -13.72 12.48 -13.59
CA GLY A 225 -13.38 12.43 -12.17
C GLY A 225 -12.77 11.12 -11.70
N ASN A 226 -12.55 10.16 -12.58
CA ASN A 226 -11.95 8.86 -12.27
C ASN A 226 -10.49 8.82 -12.77
N GLU A 227 -9.66 9.74 -12.28
CA GLU A 227 -8.24 9.71 -12.56
C GLU A 227 -7.58 8.64 -11.68
N GLU A 228 -6.60 7.97 -12.25
CA GLU A 228 -5.77 6.99 -11.55
C GLU A 228 -4.34 7.51 -11.47
N THR A 229 -3.77 7.49 -10.28
CA THR A 229 -2.34 7.74 -10.13
C THR A 229 -1.59 6.45 -10.41
N ILE A 230 -0.76 6.47 -11.45
CA ILE A 230 0.05 5.33 -11.88
C ILE A 230 1.54 5.70 -11.86
N ILE A 231 2.38 4.68 -11.82
CA ILE A 231 3.81 4.83 -12.09
C ILE A 231 4.10 4.29 -13.49
N ASP A 232 4.61 5.14 -14.39
CA ASP A 232 5.14 4.73 -15.68
C ASP A 232 6.67 4.74 -15.63
N LEU A 233 7.26 3.58 -15.86
CA LEU A 233 8.69 3.37 -15.83
C LEU A 233 9.24 3.48 -17.25
N SER A 234 10.28 4.28 -17.45
CA SER A 234 11.06 4.22 -18.68
C SER A 234 12.31 3.40 -18.43
N VAL A 235 12.55 2.40 -19.28
CA VAL A 235 13.77 1.60 -19.22
C VAL A 235 14.83 2.15 -20.17
N TYR A 236 16.11 1.83 -19.92
CA TYR A 236 17.17 2.26 -20.82
C TYR A 236 16.99 1.69 -22.23
N LYS A 237 17.13 2.54 -23.25
CA LYS A 237 16.91 2.18 -24.67
C LYS A 237 17.67 0.92 -25.13
N GLY A 238 18.79 0.58 -24.50
CA GLY A 238 19.54 -0.63 -24.80
C GLY A 238 18.85 -1.94 -24.36
N MET A 239 17.83 -1.86 -23.54
CA MET A 239 17.02 -3.00 -23.07
C MET A 239 15.81 -3.28 -23.97
N MET A 240 15.45 -2.34 -24.85
CA MET A 240 14.32 -2.46 -25.77
C MET A 240 14.56 -3.40 -26.95
N ASN A 241 15.71 -4.08 -27.03
CA ASN A 241 16.03 -5.02 -28.11
C ASN A 241 16.89 -6.16 -27.61
N GLY A 242 16.31 -7.13 -26.93
CA GLY A 242 17.03 -8.33 -26.55
C GLY A 242 16.59 -8.93 -25.22
N TRP A 243 17.19 -10.05 -24.88
CA TRP A 243 16.99 -10.70 -23.60
C TRP A 243 17.86 -10.07 -22.53
N PHE A 244 17.26 -9.80 -21.40
CA PHE A 244 17.97 -9.35 -20.22
C PHE A 244 17.41 -10.08 -19.00
N GLY A 245 18.17 -10.11 -17.92
CA GLY A 245 17.71 -10.72 -16.70
C GLY A 245 18.60 -10.47 -15.50
N ASN A 246 18.01 -10.70 -14.37
CA ASN A 246 18.61 -10.67 -13.05
C ASN A 246 18.24 -11.95 -12.33
N LEU A 247 19.22 -12.73 -11.91
CA LEU A 247 19.02 -13.96 -11.13
C LEU A 247 19.82 -13.83 -9.85
N SER A 248 19.17 -14.00 -8.73
CA SER A 248 19.76 -13.92 -7.39
C SER A 248 19.43 -15.17 -6.60
N ALA A 249 20.40 -15.68 -5.89
CA ALA A 249 20.23 -16.75 -4.93
C ALA A 249 21.06 -16.45 -3.68
N GLY A 250 20.50 -16.70 -2.50
CA GLY A 250 21.16 -16.48 -1.24
C GLY A 250 20.76 -17.54 -0.23
N GLY A 251 21.71 -17.88 0.64
CA GLY A 251 21.52 -18.76 1.78
C GLY A 251 22.15 -18.17 3.03
N GLY A 252 21.60 -18.50 4.16
CA GLY A 252 22.03 -17.96 5.43
C GLY A 252 21.52 -18.77 6.59
N HIS A 253 21.77 -18.26 7.77
CA HIS A 253 21.34 -18.92 8.99
C HIS A 253 21.03 -17.88 10.08
N ASP A 254 20.11 -18.22 10.95
CA ASP A 254 19.88 -17.47 12.18
C ASP A 254 21.15 -17.55 13.05
N VAL A 255 21.44 -16.45 13.73
CA VAL A 255 22.56 -16.44 14.68
C VAL A 255 21.96 -16.77 16.04
N PRO A 256 22.23 -17.97 16.60
CA PRO A 256 21.62 -18.39 17.83
C PRO A 256 21.96 -17.46 18.99
N ASP A 257 20.94 -17.08 19.74
CA ASP A 257 21.12 -16.58 21.11
C ASP A 257 21.02 -17.80 22.07
N PRO A 258 21.88 -17.97 23.07
CA PRO A 258 21.83 -19.10 23.98
C PRO A 258 20.54 -19.16 24.83
N GLY A 259 19.42 -19.26 24.28
CA GLY A 259 18.07 -19.31 24.90
C GLY A 259 16.93 -19.43 23.90
N TYR A 260 17.22 -19.25 22.64
CA TYR A 260 16.20 -19.15 21.61
C TYR A 260 15.66 -20.50 21.08
N TYR A 261 16.36 -21.58 21.27
CA TYR A 261 16.05 -22.90 20.67
C TYR A 261 15.26 -23.86 21.54
N ASN A 262 14.73 -23.44 22.68
CA ASN A 262 14.03 -24.36 23.58
C ASN A 262 12.53 -24.48 23.39
N ASP A 263 11.92 -23.78 22.43
CA ASP A 263 10.50 -23.91 22.17
C ASP A 263 10.19 -24.90 21.05
N GLU A 264 9.39 -25.90 21.39
CA GLU A 264 8.95 -26.99 20.51
C GLU A 264 8.12 -26.51 19.29
N HIS A 265 7.76 -25.23 19.24
CA HIS A 265 6.81 -24.65 18.28
C HIS A 265 7.41 -23.82 17.15
N THR A 266 8.73 -23.65 17.09
CA THR A 266 9.33 -22.91 15.97
C THR A 266 9.28 -23.71 14.69
N PHE A 267 8.50 -23.24 13.73
CA PHE A 267 8.28 -23.84 12.39
C PHE A 267 9.57 -23.98 11.59
N LEU A 268 10.60 -23.21 11.89
CA LEU A 268 11.92 -23.25 11.28
C LEU A 268 12.95 -23.86 12.24
N LYS A 269 12.73 -25.10 12.66
CA LYS A 269 13.59 -25.84 13.60
C LYS A 269 15.09 -25.85 13.27
N GLU A 270 15.49 -25.49 12.07
CA GLU A 270 16.87 -25.55 11.61
C GLU A 270 17.52 -24.17 11.40
N GLY A 271 16.79 -23.06 11.55
CA GLY A 271 17.32 -21.68 11.42
C GLY A 271 17.89 -21.33 10.04
N TRP A 272 17.67 -22.13 9.02
CA TRP A 272 18.13 -21.85 7.67
C TRP A 272 17.30 -20.76 7.01
N ARG A 273 17.98 -19.73 6.50
CA ARG A 273 17.37 -18.65 5.71
C ARG A 273 17.77 -18.78 4.26
N TYR A 274 16.78 -18.60 3.37
CA TYR A 274 17.00 -18.62 1.94
C TYR A 274 16.28 -17.48 1.25
N GLN A 275 16.85 -17.02 0.16
CA GLN A 275 16.21 -16.07 -0.75
C GLN A 275 16.62 -16.35 -2.18
N GLY A 276 15.65 -16.39 -3.08
CA GLY A 276 15.84 -16.53 -4.50
C GLY A 276 14.96 -15.54 -5.22
N ALA A 277 15.48 -14.80 -6.17
CA ALA A 277 14.71 -13.91 -7.01
C ALA A 277 15.23 -13.96 -8.44
N GLY A 278 14.33 -13.91 -9.40
CA GLY A 278 14.69 -13.94 -10.80
C GLY A 278 13.71 -13.14 -11.64
N MET A 279 14.26 -12.37 -12.57
CA MET A 279 13.50 -11.78 -13.65
C MET A 279 14.23 -12.00 -14.97
N ILE A 280 13.52 -12.48 -15.97
CA ILE A 280 13.99 -12.59 -17.35
C ILE A 280 12.99 -11.86 -18.22
N GLY A 281 13.44 -10.96 -19.05
CA GLY A 281 12.59 -10.16 -19.93
C GLY A 281 13.13 -10.05 -21.35
N ASN A 282 12.20 -9.87 -22.27
CA ASN A 282 12.50 -9.46 -23.66
C ASN A 282 11.52 -8.35 -23.99
N PHE A 283 12.05 -7.13 -24.11
CA PHE A 283 11.24 -5.95 -24.42
C PHE A 283 11.62 -5.44 -25.82
N LYS A 284 10.59 -5.18 -26.60
CA LYS A 284 10.66 -4.56 -27.91
C LYS A 284 9.65 -3.42 -27.98
N GLU A 285 9.68 -2.62 -29.01
CA GLU A 285 8.75 -1.50 -29.19
C GLU A 285 7.28 -1.96 -29.21
N ASP A 286 7.01 -3.10 -29.86
CA ASP A 286 5.68 -3.68 -30.05
C ASP A 286 5.32 -4.79 -29.05
N SER A 287 6.29 -5.30 -28.29
CA SER A 287 6.06 -6.43 -27.41
C SER A 287 6.96 -6.44 -26.19
N GLN A 288 6.39 -6.85 -25.07
CA GLN A 288 7.10 -7.06 -23.81
C GLN A 288 6.72 -8.42 -23.25
N ILE A 289 7.70 -9.25 -22.97
CA ILE A 289 7.51 -10.54 -22.30
C ILE A 289 8.44 -10.59 -21.09
N SER A 290 7.93 -11.06 -19.96
CA SER A 290 8.76 -11.25 -18.78
C SER A 290 8.33 -12.48 -17.97
N ILE A 291 9.32 -13.08 -17.32
CA ILE A 291 9.17 -14.15 -16.34
C ILE A 291 9.74 -13.63 -15.04
N ILE A 292 9.01 -13.80 -13.95
CA ILE A 292 9.47 -13.47 -12.60
C ILE A 292 9.39 -14.71 -11.72
N LEU A 293 10.36 -14.85 -10.84
CA LEU A 293 10.43 -15.91 -9.84
C LEU A 293 10.88 -15.29 -8.52
N ASN A 294 10.28 -15.70 -7.41
CA ASN A 294 10.72 -15.31 -6.07
C ASN A 294 10.43 -16.45 -5.10
N ALA A 295 11.35 -16.73 -4.20
CA ALA A 295 11.14 -17.66 -3.10
C ALA A 295 12.04 -17.24 -1.94
N ASN A 296 11.48 -17.11 -0.75
CA ASN A 296 12.24 -16.74 0.44
C ASN A 296 11.49 -17.08 1.73
N ASN A 297 12.21 -17.16 2.83
CA ASN A 297 11.67 -17.23 4.18
C ASN A 297 12.19 -16.08 5.07
N THR A 298 12.35 -14.92 4.48
CA THR A 298 12.85 -13.69 5.12
C THR A 298 11.76 -12.60 5.16
N ASN A 299 10.50 -12.97 5.28
CA ASN A 299 9.32 -12.09 5.34
C ASN A 299 9.12 -11.17 4.10
N ASN A 300 9.85 -11.41 3.03
CA ASN A 300 9.75 -10.59 1.83
C ASN A 300 8.74 -11.16 0.83
N ARG A 301 7.45 -10.89 1.05
CA ARG A 301 6.41 -11.25 0.07
C ARG A 301 6.55 -10.41 -1.20
N GLY A 302 6.77 -11.08 -2.32
CA GLY A 302 6.85 -10.44 -3.65
C GLY A 302 5.50 -10.22 -4.34
N PHE A 303 4.36 -10.47 -3.67
CA PHE A 303 3.02 -10.49 -4.27
C PHE A 303 1.92 -10.21 -3.24
N TYR A 304 0.72 -9.90 -3.73
CA TYR A 304 -0.49 -9.82 -2.92
C TYR A 304 -1.11 -11.21 -2.74
N ASP A 305 -1.22 -11.68 -1.49
CA ASP A 305 -1.80 -12.97 -1.14
C ASP A 305 -3.34 -12.93 -1.17
N MET A 306 -3.91 -13.23 -2.32
CA MET A 306 -5.35 -13.21 -2.51
C MET A 306 -6.04 -14.42 -1.86
N ALA A 307 -5.42 -15.59 -1.89
CA ALA A 307 -6.02 -16.80 -1.30
C ALA A 307 -6.11 -16.67 0.23
N GLY A 308 -5.03 -16.23 0.87
CA GLY A 308 -5.01 -15.95 2.30
C GLY A 308 -5.96 -14.81 2.71
N SER A 309 -6.08 -13.77 1.89
CA SER A 309 -7.01 -12.67 2.21
C SER A 309 -8.48 -13.07 2.07
N MET A 310 -8.83 -13.95 1.15
CA MET A 310 -10.19 -14.52 1.05
C MET A 310 -10.52 -15.40 2.26
N MET A 311 -9.58 -16.24 2.70
CA MET A 311 -9.74 -17.06 3.91
C MET A 311 -9.94 -16.17 5.15
N GLN A 312 -9.12 -15.15 5.33
CA GLN A 312 -9.24 -14.20 6.43
C GLN A 312 -10.57 -13.43 6.40
N GLY A 313 -11.06 -13.08 5.22
CA GLY A 313 -12.36 -12.43 5.05
C GLY A 313 -13.53 -13.30 5.50
N MET A 314 -13.48 -14.62 5.32
CA MET A 314 -14.50 -15.54 5.83
C MET A 314 -14.42 -15.75 7.34
N ARG A 315 -13.23 -15.85 7.89
CA ARG A 315 -13.02 -15.98 9.33
C ARG A 315 -13.46 -14.70 10.07
N GLY A 316 -13.24 -13.52 9.47
CA GLY A 316 -13.69 -12.23 10.03
C GLY A 316 -15.18 -11.96 9.87
N GLY A 317 -15.90 -12.73 9.03
CA GLY A 317 -17.35 -12.64 8.84
C GLY A 317 -18.14 -13.45 9.84
N GLY A 318 -17.53 -14.45 10.48
CA GLY A 318 -18.04 -15.12 11.68
C GLY A 318 -17.33 -14.51 12.88
N GLY A 319 -17.95 -13.49 13.46
CA GLY A 319 -17.30 -12.59 14.39
C GLY A 319 -16.84 -13.24 15.70
N GLY A 320 -15.68 -13.70 15.81
CA GLY A 320 -15.26 -14.12 17.13
C GLY A 320 -13.76 -14.11 17.35
N MET A 321 -13.01 -14.94 16.67
CA MET A 321 -11.59 -15.10 16.97
C MET A 321 -10.67 -14.08 16.28
N GLY A 322 -11.08 -13.45 15.18
CA GLY A 322 -10.25 -12.46 14.46
C GLY A 322 -10.24 -11.05 15.08
N ARG A 323 -11.06 -10.80 16.11
CA ARG A 323 -11.10 -9.49 16.80
C ARG A 323 -10.65 -9.53 18.27
N GLY A 324 -10.56 -10.72 18.84
CA GLY A 324 -10.06 -10.90 20.20
C GLY A 324 -8.53 -11.10 20.25
N MET A 325 -7.99 -11.84 19.32
CA MET A 325 -6.57 -11.88 19.02
C MET A 325 -6.34 -10.79 17.98
N GLY A 326 -5.60 -9.74 18.29
CA GLY A 326 -5.38 -8.55 17.47
C GLY A 326 -5.06 -8.96 16.05
N GLY A 327 -5.96 -8.69 15.15
CA GLY A 327 -6.06 -9.29 13.83
C GLY A 327 -4.70 -9.53 13.18
N PHE A 328 -4.40 -10.77 12.85
CA PHE A 328 -3.13 -11.18 12.19
C PHE A 328 -2.93 -10.40 10.88
N GLY A 329 -2.75 -9.09 11.00
CA GLY A 329 -2.58 -8.15 9.91
C GLY A 329 -1.23 -8.38 9.22
N GLY A 330 -1.16 -8.21 7.91
CA GLY A 330 0.04 -8.45 7.13
C GLY A 330 1.29 -7.77 7.72
N GLY A 331 2.31 -8.56 8.04
CA GLY A 331 3.59 -8.09 8.54
C GLY A 331 4.08 -8.75 9.82
N ASN A 332 3.19 -9.37 10.60
CA ASN A 332 3.53 -10.03 11.85
C ASN A 332 3.96 -11.49 11.62
N GLY A 333 4.81 -12.01 12.48
CA GLY A 333 5.27 -13.38 12.43
C GLY A 333 6.34 -13.70 11.39
N GLU A 334 6.62 -14.98 11.22
CA GLU A 334 7.55 -15.49 10.22
C GLU A 334 6.79 -15.97 9.00
N THR A 335 7.27 -15.60 7.81
CA THR A 335 6.62 -15.95 6.54
C THR A 335 7.63 -16.49 5.55
N ALA A 336 7.37 -17.71 5.07
CA ALA A 336 7.95 -18.23 3.85
C ALA A 336 7.01 -17.95 2.67
N SER A 337 7.55 -17.55 1.53
CA SER A 337 6.76 -17.24 0.34
C SER A 337 7.46 -17.65 -0.94
N TRP A 338 6.68 -18.01 -1.96
CA TRP A 338 7.18 -18.36 -3.29
C TRP A 338 6.19 -17.92 -4.35
N MET A 339 6.71 -17.54 -5.50
CA MET A 339 5.89 -17.19 -6.66
C MET A 339 6.60 -17.44 -7.97
N GLY A 340 5.79 -17.65 -9.02
CA GLY A 340 6.22 -17.67 -10.40
C GLY A 340 5.21 -16.97 -11.28
N GLY A 341 5.67 -16.02 -12.09
CA GLY A 341 4.80 -15.20 -12.93
C GLY A 341 5.28 -15.08 -14.36
N LEU A 342 4.32 -15.05 -15.27
CA LEU A 342 4.51 -14.76 -16.69
C LEU A 342 3.69 -13.52 -17.03
N ASN A 343 4.27 -12.59 -17.77
CA ASN A 343 3.57 -11.41 -18.27
C ASN A 343 3.94 -11.18 -19.74
N GLY A 344 2.95 -10.83 -20.55
CA GLY A 344 3.13 -10.46 -21.96
C GLY A 344 2.24 -9.27 -22.31
N SER A 345 2.79 -8.32 -23.10
CA SER A 345 2.04 -7.22 -23.68
C SER A 345 2.45 -7.04 -25.14
N PHE A 346 1.48 -6.92 -26.03
CA PHE A 346 1.69 -6.93 -27.49
C PHE A 346 0.79 -5.87 -28.13
N ASP A 347 1.38 -5.09 -29.03
CA ASP A 347 0.63 -4.25 -29.96
C ASP A 347 0.34 -5.06 -31.22
N LEU A 348 -0.92 -5.29 -31.50
CA LEU A 348 -1.36 -6.11 -32.64
C LEU A 348 -2.10 -5.22 -33.65
N PHE A 349 -2.16 -5.67 -34.92
CA PHE A 349 -2.85 -4.97 -36.01
C PHE A 349 -2.37 -3.52 -36.20
N ASP A 350 -1.04 -3.33 -36.31
CA ASP A 350 -0.41 -2.02 -36.45
C ASP A 350 -0.76 -1.03 -35.31
N GLY A 351 -0.90 -1.54 -34.09
CA GLY A 351 -1.24 -0.75 -32.91
C GLY A 351 -2.74 -0.49 -32.70
N ALA A 352 -3.62 -1.06 -33.55
CA ALA A 352 -5.07 -0.96 -33.36
C ALA A 352 -5.59 -1.79 -32.20
N MET A 353 -4.82 -2.75 -31.69
CA MET A 353 -5.16 -3.56 -30.54
C MET A 353 -3.97 -3.73 -29.59
N GLU A 354 -4.12 -3.25 -28.37
CA GLU A 354 -3.24 -3.59 -27.25
C GLU A 354 -3.77 -4.86 -26.58
N PHE A 355 -2.94 -5.91 -26.57
CA PHE A 355 -3.23 -7.14 -25.85
C PHE A 355 -2.19 -7.36 -24.77
N ALA A 356 -2.63 -7.52 -23.53
CA ALA A 356 -1.77 -7.90 -22.42
C ALA A 356 -2.37 -9.09 -21.67
N GLY A 357 -1.50 -9.98 -21.19
CA GLY A 357 -1.89 -11.14 -20.41
C GLY A 357 -0.86 -11.46 -19.34
N ASN A 358 -1.35 -11.93 -18.19
CA ASN A 358 -0.48 -12.40 -17.13
C ASN A 358 -0.99 -13.70 -16.51
N TYR A 359 -0.05 -14.47 -16.02
CA TYR A 359 -0.27 -15.60 -15.14
C TYR A 359 0.62 -15.46 -13.92
N LEU A 360 0.06 -15.71 -12.74
CA LEU A 360 0.79 -15.73 -11.49
C LEU A 360 0.39 -16.97 -10.68
N TYR A 361 1.37 -17.75 -10.28
CA TYR A 361 1.27 -18.74 -9.20
C TYR A 361 1.99 -18.16 -7.97
N ASN A 362 1.37 -18.25 -6.81
CA ASN A 362 1.96 -17.81 -5.56
C ASN A 362 1.53 -18.71 -4.40
N GLY A 363 2.39 -18.78 -3.41
CA GLY A 363 2.09 -19.45 -2.15
C GLY A 363 2.83 -18.80 -0.99
N SER A 364 2.30 -18.98 0.21
CA SER A 364 2.94 -18.54 1.44
C SER A 364 2.54 -19.45 2.61
N GLU A 365 3.48 -19.62 3.53
CA GLU A 365 3.26 -20.18 4.85
C GLU A 365 3.68 -19.15 5.90
N ARG A 366 2.87 -19.01 6.93
CA ARG A 366 3.09 -18.00 7.96
C ARG A 366 2.83 -18.59 9.31
N VAL A 367 3.72 -18.28 10.25
CA VAL A 367 3.62 -18.63 11.67
C VAL A 367 3.63 -17.35 12.49
N VAL A 368 2.65 -17.19 13.35
CA VAL A 368 2.54 -16.06 14.28
C VAL A 368 2.42 -16.62 15.69
N GLU A 369 3.30 -16.18 16.56
CA GLU A 369 3.16 -16.31 18.01
C GLU A 369 2.68 -14.96 18.53
N GLU A 370 1.66 -14.97 19.37
CA GLU A 370 1.03 -13.77 19.86
C GLU A 370 0.86 -13.80 21.36
N GLU A 371 1.26 -12.71 22.01
CA GLU A 371 0.88 -12.38 23.37
C GLU A 371 0.05 -11.11 23.36
N SER A 372 -1.12 -11.13 23.97
CA SER A 372 -1.94 -9.94 24.07
C SER A 372 -2.50 -9.72 25.47
N SER A 373 -2.58 -8.45 25.85
CA SER A 373 -3.23 -7.99 27.09
C SER A 373 -4.29 -6.96 26.74
N LYS A 374 -5.52 -7.21 27.14
CA LYS A 374 -6.67 -6.36 26.88
C LYS A 374 -7.31 -5.93 28.20
N ILE A 375 -7.43 -4.63 28.38
CA ILE A 375 -8.15 -4.02 29.52
C ILE A 375 -9.46 -3.47 29.00
N THR A 376 -10.57 -4.04 29.45
CA THR A 376 -11.91 -3.55 29.13
C THR A 376 -12.47 -2.76 30.32
N TYR A 377 -12.93 -1.56 30.04
CA TYR A 377 -13.46 -0.62 31.06
C TYR A 377 -14.99 -0.72 31.13
N MET A 378 -15.48 -0.96 32.36
CA MET A 378 -16.89 -1.09 32.65
C MET A 378 -17.42 0.21 33.24
N GLU A 379 -18.73 0.45 33.10
CA GLU A 379 -19.38 1.66 33.60
C GLU A 379 -19.29 1.80 35.13
N ASN A 380 -19.38 0.68 35.85
CA ASN A 380 -19.28 0.65 37.32
C ASN A 380 -17.84 0.91 37.85
N GLY A 381 -16.89 1.24 36.94
CA GLY A 381 -15.49 1.47 37.29
C GLY A 381 -14.65 0.20 37.42
N SER A 382 -15.23 -0.99 37.30
CA SER A 382 -14.48 -2.23 37.22
C SER A 382 -13.78 -2.36 35.88
N ARG A 383 -12.76 -3.23 35.82
CA ARG A 383 -11.99 -3.52 34.61
C ARG A 383 -11.90 -5.03 34.44
N LEU A 384 -12.13 -5.50 33.21
CA LEU A 384 -11.78 -6.87 32.84
C LEU A 384 -10.36 -6.85 32.28
N LEU A 385 -9.49 -7.66 32.82
CA LEU A 385 -8.13 -7.88 32.40
C LEU A 385 -8.10 -9.23 31.70
N ASN A 386 -7.93 -9.23 30.38
CA ASN A 386 -7.88 -10.43 29.57
C ASN A 386 -6.49 -10.56 28.96
N ASP A 387 -5.78 -11.62 29.33
CA ASP A 387 -4.47 -11.99 28.83
C ASP A 387 -4.61 -13.22 27.95
N ASN A 388 -4.07 -13.16 26.73
CA ASN A 388 -4.03 -14.25 25.79
C ASN A 388 -2.60 -14.54 25.35
N SER A 389 -2.31 -15.83 25.18
CA SER A 389 -1.08 -16.31 24.57
C SER A 389 -1.43 -17.42 23.58
N GLY A 390 -0.90 -17.34 22.38
CA GLY A 390 -1.25 -18.31 21.37
C GLY A 390 -0.33 -18.30 20.15
N TYR A 391 -0.54 -19.27 19.30
CA TYR A 391 0.12 -19.36 18.01
C TYR A 391 -0.86 -19.65 16.87
N SER A 392 -0.51 -19.19 15.69
CA SER A 392 -1.25 -19.54 14.48
C SER A 392 -0.33 -19.87 13.33
N THR A 393 -0.74 -20.86 12.54
CA THR A 393 -0.15 -21.16 11.25
C THR A 393 -1.15 -20.93 10.14
N THR A 394 -0.70 -20.35 9.03
CA THR A 394 -1.57 -20.08 7.89
C THR A 394 -0.82 -20.42 6.61
N GLY A 395 -1.35 -21.35 5.84
CA GLY A 395 -0.87 -21.71 4.51
C GLY A 395 -1.81 -21.18 3.43
N SER A 396 -1.27 -20.71 2.32
CA SER A 396 -2.06 -20.33 1.14
C SER A 396 -1.33 -20.59 -0.14
N GLN A 397 -2.06 -20.93 -1.20
CA GLN A 397 -1.56 -21.02 -2.56
C GLN A 397 -2.64 -20.63 -3.56
N GLY A 398 -2.23 -20.00 -4.64
CA GLY A 398 -3.19 -19.51 -5.61
C GLY A 398 -2.63 -19.33 -7.01
N HIS A 399 -3.55 -19.31 -7.96
CA HIS A 399 -3.31 -19.06 -9.37
C HIS A 399 -4.16 -17.87 -9.81
N ARG A 400 -3.57 -16.98 -10.56
CA ARG A 400 -4.24 -15.82 -11.15
C ARG A 400 -3.95 -15.76 -12.63
N PHE A 401 -5.00 -15.58 -13.42
CA PHE A 401 -4.93 -15.30 -14.86
C PHE A 401 -5.63 -13.98 -15.13
N GLY A 402 -5.00 -13.10 -15.86
CA GLY A 402 -5.58 -11.83 -16.26
C GLY A 402 -5.30 -11.55 -17.74
N ILE A 403 -6.26 -10.93 -18.41
CA ILE A 403 -6.13 -10.48 -19.80
C ILE A 403 -6.63 -9.03 -19.86
N ARG A 404 -5.98 -8.21 -20.65
CA ARG A 404 -6.45 -6.89 -21.08
C ARG A 404 -6.39 -6.82 -22.60
N MET A 405 -7.50 -6.50 -23.21
CA MET A 405 -7.62 -6.28 -24.65
C MET A 405 -8.29 -4.94 -24.88
N ASP A 406 -7.58 -3.98 -25.44
CA ASP A 406 -8.12 -2.69 -25.85
C ASP A 406 -8.02 -2.58 -27.36
N HIS A 407 -9.15 -2.60 -28.06
CA HIS A 407 -9.21 -2.62 -29.51
C HIS A 407 -9.93 -1.40 -30.06
N GLU A 408 -9.25 -0.68 -30.93
CA GLU A 408 -9.81 0.44 -31.69
C GLU A 408 -10.30 -0.06 -33.06
N PHE A 409 -11.60 -0.31 -33.21
CA PHE A 409 -12.21 -0.68 -34.50
C PHE A 409 -12.14 0.47 -35.49
N SER A 410 -12.17 1.70 -34.99
CA SER A 410 -12.05 2.93 -35.75
C SER A 410 -11.73 4.09 -34.81
N LYS A 411 -11.39 5.24 -35.36
CA LYS A 411 -11.20 6.49 -34.58
C LYS A 411 -12.43 6.87 -33.70
N ASN A 412 -13.58 6.29 -33.99
CA ASN A 412 -14.83 6.59 -33.29
C ASN A 412 -15.34 5.47 -32.40
N THR A 413 -14.83 4.25 -32.54
CA THR A 413 -15.36 3.06 -31.85
C THR A 413 -14.24 2.26 -31.26
N SER A 414 -14.30 1.95 -29.96
CA SER A 414 -13.34 1.07 -29.29
C SER A 414 -14.01 0.21 -28.25
N LEU A 415 -13.35 -0.91 -27.92
CA LEU A 415 -13.77 -1.89 -26.94
C LEU A 415 -12.60 -2.29 -26.08
N LEU A 416 -12.74 -2.11 -24.77
CA LEU A 416 -11.84 -2.62 -23.77
C LEU A 416 -12.50 -3.84 -23.09
N PHE A 417 -11.74 -4.93 -22.94
CA PHE A 417 -12.17 -6.14 -22.23
C PHE A 417 -11.06 -6.63 -21.31
N GLU A 418 -11.36 -6.75 -20.02
CA GLU A 418 -10.40 -7.09 -18.95
C GLU A 418 -10.95 -8.22 -18.06
N PRO A 419 -10.89 -9.48 -18.47
CA PRO A 419 -11.27 -10.61 -17.63
C PRO A 419 -10.12 -11.05 -16.72
N GLN A 420 -10.47 -11.51 -15.52
CA GLN A 420 -9.56 -12.11 -14.56
C GLN A 420 -10.18 -13.34 -13.93
N VAL A 421 -9.37 -14.37 -13.70
CA VAL A 421 -9.75 -15.61 -13.00
C VAL A 421 -8.71 -15.90 -11.93
N ASN A 422 -9.17 -16.22 -10.73
CA ASN A 422 -8.33 -16.64 -9.62
C ASN A 422 -8.90 -17.93 -9.03
N PHE A 423 -8.02 -18.82 -8.59
CA PHE A 423 -8.39 -19.98 -7.80
C PHE A 423 -7.24 -20.36 -6.88
N GLY A 424 -7.58 -20.89 -5.72
CA GLY A 424 -6.59 -21.21 -4.71
C GLY A 424 -7.16 -22.04 -3.58
N SER A 425 -6.27 -22.37 -2.66
CA SER A 425 -6.59 -23.06 -1.42
C SER A 425 -5.76 -22.49 -0.28
N GLY A 426 -6.23 -22.69 0.94
CA GLY A 426 -5.50 -22.31 2.14
C GLY A 426 -5.82 -23.23 3.29
N SER A 427 -4.96 -23.24 4.29
CA SER A 427 -5.14 -23.92 5.57
C SER A 427 -4.79 -22.99 6.71
N PHE A 428 -5.38 -23.19 7.86
CA PHE A 428 -5.07 -22.49 9.08
C PHE A 428 -5.15 -23.40 10.28
N SER A 429 -4.37 -23.07 11.30
CA SER A 429 -4.46 -23.64 12.63
C SER A 429 -4.15 -22.54 13.64
N GLU A 430 -4.99 -22.39 14.63
CA GLU A 430 -4.85 -21.40 15.71
C GLU A 430 -5.09 -22.06 17.03
N TYR A 431 -4.18 -21.85 17.95
CA TYR A 431 -4.32 -22.24 19.34
C TYR A 431 -4.10 -21.01 20.22
N SER A 432 -4.91 -20.85 21.26
CA SER A 432 -4.77 -19.75 22.20
C SER A 432 -5.22 -20.18 23.60
N ASP A 433 -4.40 -19.91 24.60
CA ASP A 433 -4.76 -19.91 26.00
C ASP A 433 -5.17 -18.52 26.44
N PHE A 434 -6.20 -18.41 27.22
CA PHE A 434 -6.67 -17.14 27.75
C PHE A 434 -6.97 -17.19 29.25
N SER A 435 -6.85 -16.04 29.88
CA SER A 435 -7.35 -15.84 31.24
C SER A 435 -7.96 -14.46 31.42
N THR A 436 -9.07 -14.38 32.10
CA THR A 436 -9.77 -13.13 32.40
C THR A 436 -9.88 -12.93 33.89
N LYS A 437 -9.60 -11.72 34.34
CA LYS A 437 -9.75 -11.30 35.76
C LYS A 437 -10.59 -10.04 35.82
N THR A 438 -11.43 -9.91 36.78
CA THR A 438 -12.17 -8.68 37.08
C THR A 438 -11.44 -7.91 38.20
N ALA A 439 -11.06 -6.65 37.90
CA ALA A 439 -10.41 -5.76 38.85
C ALA A 439 -11.37 -4.63 39.24
N MET A 440 -11.56 -4.41 40.57
CA MET A 440 -12.35 -3.32 41.13
C MET A 440 -11.54 -2.63 42.22
N GLY A 441 -11.09 -1.41 41.96
CA GLY A 441 -10.12 -0.72 42.82
C GLY A 441 -8.80 -1.46 42.90
N ALA A 442 -8.41 -1.91 44.07
CA ALA A 442 -7.22 -2.70 44.34
C ALA A 442 -7.48 -4.22 44.31
N ASP A 443 -8.74 -4.64 44.37
CA ASP A 443 -9.14 -6.03 44.39
C ASP A 443 -9.19 -6.61 42.97
N THR A 444 -8.68 -7.82 42.79
CA THR A 444 -8.73 -8.56 41.54
C THR A 444 -9.25 -9.96 41.82
N THR A 445 -10.34 -10.32 41.16
CA THR A 445 -10.93 -11.65 41.19
C THR A 445 -10.75 -12.36 39.87
N PHE A 446 -10.57 -13.66 39.95
CA PHE A 446 -10.50 -14.50 38.76
C PHE A 446 -11.91 -14.68 38.17
N THR A 447 -12.06 -14.53 36.83
CA THR A 447 -13.35 -14.64 36.17
C THR A 447 -13.46 -15.94 35.39
N ASN A 448 -12.57 -16.13 34.41
CA ASN A 448 -12.52 -17.33 33.60
C ASN A 448 -11.14 -17.56 33.01
N ARG A 449 -10.92 -18.78 32.54
CA ARG A 449 -9.75 -19.19 31.77
C ARG A 449 -10.09 -20.34 30.85
N GLY A 450 -9.25 -20.59 29.87
CA GLY A 450 -9.43 -21.73 28.99
C GLY A 450 -8.50 -21.68 27.81
N PHE A 451 -8.82 -22.54 26.87
CA PHE A 451 -8.15 -22.53 25.56
C PHE A 451 -9.15 -22.53 24.42
N THR A 452 -8.70 -22.11 23.27
CA THR A 452 -9.38 -22.27 22.00
C THR A 452 -8.42 -22.89 20.99
N ASN A 453 -8.91 -23.84 20.20
CA ASN A 453 -8.19 -24.49 19.14
C ASN A 453 -9.06 -24.52 17.87
N SER A 454 -8.65 -23.81 16.83
CA SER A 454 -9.41 -23.70 15.60
C SER A 454 -8.52 -23.98 14.40
N PHE A 455 -8.92 -24.88 13.55
CA PHE A 455 -8.15 -25.22 12.35
C PHE A 455 -9.06 -25.58 11.18
N GLY A 456 -8.54 -25.55 9.96
CA GLY A 456 -9.36 -25.87 8.80
C GLY A 456 -8.69 -25.59 7.47
N ASP A 457 -9.41 -25.91 6.42
CA ASP A 457 -9.00 -25.74 5.04
C ASP A 457 -10.07 -24.97 4.26
N ASN A 458 -9.63 -24.21 3.26
CA ASN A 458 -10.54 -23.58 2.33
C ASN A 458 -10.11 -23.78 0.87
N ARG A 459 -11.10 -23.75 -0.03
CA ARG A 459 -10.91 -23.72 -1.49
C ARG A 459 -11.74 -22.60 -2.06
N ASN A 460 -11.13 -21.81 -2.90
CA ASN A 460 -11.79 -20.65 -3.48
C ASN A 460 -11.52 -20.53 -4.98
N TRP A 461 -12.49 -19.96 -5.67
CA TRP A 461 -12.30 -19.46 -7.02
C TRP A 461 -13.08 -18.17 -7.21
N SER A 462 -12.57 -17.32 -8.06
CA SER A 462 -13.28 -16.11 -8.47
C SER A 462 -12.99 -15.76 -9.91
N THR A 463 -13.97 -15.15 -10.56
CA THR A 463 -13.78 -14.50 -11.85
C THR A 463 -14.41 -13.12 -11.81
N SER A 464 -13.72 -12.16 -12.37
CA SER A 464 -14.22 -10.80 -12.51
C SER A 464 -13.79 -10.23 -13.85
N GLY A 465 -14.48 -9.20 -14.29
CA GLY A 465 -14.06 -8.53 -15.52
C GLY A 465 -14.83 -7.28 -15.80
N ARG A 466 -14.25 -6.51 -16.69
CA ARG A 466 -14.78 -5.23 -17.19
C ARG A 466 -14.87 -5.28 -18.71
N LEU A 467 -15.97 -4.78 -19.23
CA LEU A 467 -16.16 -4.51 -20.65
C LEU A 467 -16.60 -3.06 -20.83
N LEU A 468 -15.81 -2.29 -21.57
CA LEU A 468 -16.08 -0.88 -21.82
C LEU A 468 -16.14 -0.64 -23.34
N PHE A 469 -17.36 -0.47 -23.83
CA PHE A 469 -17.64 -0.04 -25.22
C PHE A 469 -17.74 1.49 -25.27
N ARG A 470 -17.08 2.10 -26.25
CA ARG A 470 -17.00 3.56 -26.43
C ARG A 470 -17.29 3.94 -27.88
N GLN A 471 -18.19 4.93 -28.06
CA GLN A 471 -18.61 5.42 -29.38
C GLN A 471 -18.65 6.95 -29.41
N ARG A 472 -17.98 7.56 -30.37
CA ARG A 472 -18.14 9.00 -30.73
C ARG A 472 -19.29 9.15 -31.70
N LEU A 473 -20.15 10.17 -31.50
CA LEU A 473 -21.39 10.37 -32.22
C LEU A 473 -21.37 11.70 -32.99
N GLY A 474 -20.70 11.73 -34.12
CA GLY A 474 -20.72 12.87 -35.06
C GLY A 474 -20.07 14.14 -34.49
N LYS A 475 -20.77 14.88 -33.63
CA LYS A 475 -20.27 16.15 -33.04
C LYS A 475 -19.12 15.90 -32.08
N ALA A 476 -18.06 16.70 -32.17
CA ALA A 476 -16.91 16.60 -31.27
C ALA A 476 -17.35 16.75 -29.80
N GLY A 477 -16.94 15.82 -28.94
CA GLY A 477 -17.36 15.76 -27.54
C GLY A 477 -18.68 15.04 -27.25
N ARG A 478 -19.47 14.68 -28.29
CA ARG A 478 -20.68 13.86 -28.15
C ARG A 478 -20.27 12.40 -28.11
N THR A 479 -20.55 11.70 -27.03
CA THR A 479 -20.13 10.31 -26.85
C THR A 479 -21.20 9.46 -26.16
N LEU A 480 -21.16 8.18 -26.46
CA LEU A 480 -21.92 7.14 -25.79
C LEU A 480 -20.93 6.09 -25.28
N SER A 481 -21.02 5.70 -24.02
CA SER A 481 -20.23 4.61 -23.47
C SER A 481 -21.08 3.66 -22.65
N LEU A 482 -20.75 2.37 -22.74
CA LEU A 482 -21.34 1.30 -21.93
C LEU A 482 -20.22 0.60 -21.17
N ASN A 483 -20.25 0.71 -19.86
CA ASN A 483 -19.32 0.03 -18.97
C ASN A 483 -20.06 -1.08 -18.23
N MET A 484 -19.66 -2.32 -18.45
CA MET A 484 -20.19 -3.51 -17.77
C MET A 484 -19.12 -4.12 -16.91
N ASN A 485 -19.48 -4.49 -15.69
CA ASN A 485 -18.60 -5.22 -14.76
C ASN A 485 -19.33 -6.45 -14.27
N TYR A 486 -18.59 -7.54 -14.09
CA TYR A 486 -19.07 -8.76 -13.44
C TYR A 486 -18.06 -9.26 -12.42
N SER A 487 -18.55 -9.92 -11.39
CA SER A 487 -17.74 -10.63 -10.42
C SER A 487 -18.52 -11.82 -9.88
N PHE A 488 -17.90 -12.99 -9.92
CA PHE A 488 -18.44 -14.22 -9.35
C PHE A 488 -17.35 -14.84 -8.48
N SER A 489 -17.73 -15.32 -7.31
CA SER A 489 -16.80 -16.01 -6.42
C SER A 489 -17.53 -17.11 -5.66
N ASN A 490 -16.79 -18.17 -5.35
CA ASN A 490 -17.19 -19.23 -4.45
C ASN A 490 -16.04 -19.52 -3.50
N ASN A 491 -16.34 -19.74 -2.24
CA ASN A 491 -15.40 -20.20 -1.26
C ASN A 491 -16.06 -21.30 -0.42
N ASP A 492 -15.39 -22.42 -0.34
CA ASP A 492 -15.76 -23.58 0.47
C ASP A 492 -14.75 -23.70 1.61
N MET A 493 -15.20 -23.85 2.84
CA MET A 493 -14.35 -23.97 4.02
C MET A 493 -14.87 -25.10 4.91
N ASP A 494 -13.97 -25.97 5.28
CA ASP A 494 -14.14 -26.96 6.34
C ASP A 494 -13.28 -26.54 7.54
N SER A 495 -13.89 -26.42 8.73
CA SER A 495 -13.16 -25.96 9.93
C SER A 495 -13.65 -26.67 11.18
N TRP A 496 -12.73 -26.84 12.11
CA TRP A 496 -12.96 -27.37 13.45
C TRP A 496 -12.74 -26.28 14.48
N ASN A 497 -13.62 -26.22 15.47
CA ASN A 497 -13.53 -25.30 16.58
C ASN A 497 -13.70 -26.06 17.88
N GLN A 498 -12.67 -25.99 18.72
CA GLN A 498 -12.63 -26.63 20.02
C GLN A 498 -12.27 -25.59 21.06
N SER A 499 -13.01 -25.57 22.14
CA SER A 499 -12.65 -24.75 23.30
C SER A 499 -13.12 -25.40 24.60
N ASN A 500 -12.40 -25.06 25.67
CA ASN A 500 -12.84 -25.34 27.03
C ASN A 500 -12.67 -24.05 27.84
N THR A 501 -13.77 -23.56 28.36
CA THR A 501 -13.80 -22.36 29.21
C THR A 501 -14.21 -22.77 30.63
N GLN A 502 -13.35 -22.48 31.59
CA GLN A 502 -13.60 -22.64 33.03
C GLN A 502 -14.01 -21.31 33.62
N THR A 503 -15.18 -21.24 34.16
CA THR A 503 -15.75 -20.01 34.77
C THR A 503 -16.05 -20.24 36.25
N ASP A 504 -15.67 -19.30 37.11
CA ASP A 504 -16.06 -19.27 38.53
C ASP A 504 -17.29 -18.36 38.66
N VAL A 505 -18.48 -18.95 38.43
CA VAL A 505 -19.75 -18.20 38.39
C VAL A 505 -20.11 -17.55 39.73
N ASN A 506 -19.77 -18.19 40.84
CA ASN A 506 -20.18 -17.78 42.15
C ASN A 506 -19.04 -17.12 42.96
N ALA A 507 -17.86 -17.01 42.42
CA ALA A 507 -16.64 -16.59 43.13
C ALA A 507 -16.31 -17.43 44.34
N ASP A 508 -16.65 -18.73 44.33
CA ASP A 508 -16.46 -19.69 45.41
C ASP A 508 -15.28 -20.66 45.16
N GLY A 509 -14.59 -20.51 44.00
CA GLY A 509 -13.49 -21.35 43.58
C GLY A 509 -13.94 -22.68 42.95
N LEU A 510 -15.23 -22.86 42.71
CA LEU A 510 -15.77 -23.98 41.94
C LEU A 510 -15.95 -23.57 40.48
N TYR A 511 -15.31 -24.27 39.57
CA TYR A 511 -15.31 -23.94 38.14
C TYR A 511 -16.33 -24.78 37.38
N GLU A 512 -17.17 -24.11 36.62
CA GLU A 512 -17.99 -24.73 35.57
C GLU A 512 -17.21 -24.78 34.25
N ASN A 513 -17.29 -25.91 33.53
CA ASN A 513 -16.65 -26.10 32.26
C ASN A 513 -17.70 -25.93 31.15
N ASP A 514 -17.42 -25.03 30.23
CA ASP A 514 -18.13 -24.91 28.94
C ASP A 514 -17.22 -25.44 27.83
N ILE A 515 -17.63 -26.54 27.21
CA ILE A 515 -16.88 -27.26 26.22
C ILE A 515 -17.60 -27.10 24.86
N VAL A 516 -16.91 -26.49 23.90
CA VAL A 516 -17.34 -26.42 22.50
C VAL A 516 -16.46 -27.36 21.68
N ASP A 517 -17.07 -28.24 20.92
CA ASP A 517 -16.40 -29.11 19.97
C ASP A 517 -17.28 -29.26 18.74
N GLN A 518 -16.97 -28.48 17.71
CA GLN A 518 -17.79 -28.35 16.52
C GLN A 518 -16.97 -28.45 15.24
N PHE A 519 -17.57 -29.10 14.25
CA PHE A 519 -17.10 -29.08 12.87
C PHE A 519 -18.05 -28.22 12.04
N TYR A 520 -17.49 -27.36 11.21
CA TYR A 520 -18.24 -26.45 10.34
C TYR A 520 -17.97 -26.74 8.87
N LYS A 521 -19.02 -26.84 8.09
CA LYS A 521 -18.97 -26.72 6.64
C LYS A 521 -19.57 -25.40 6.22
N GLN A 522 -18.76 -24.57 5.58
CA GLN A 522 -19.23 -23.26 5.14
C GLN A 522 -19.02 -23.09 3.64
N ASN A 523 -20.08 -22.76 2.91
CA ASN A 523 -20.05 -22.37 1.51
C ASN A 523 -20.52 -20.93 1.36
N SER A 524 -19.69 -20.09 0.76
CA SER A 524 -20.03 -18.70 0.48
C SER A 524 -19.91 -18.40 -1.02
N ARG A 525 -21.00 -17.94 -1.61
CA ARG A 525 -21.07 -17.55 -3.03
C ARG A 525 -21.43 -16.09 -3.15
N SER A 526 -20.70 -15.38 -3.97
CA SER A 526 -21.02 -14.00 -4.31
C SER A 526 -21.08 -13.82 -5.82
N SER A 527 -22.09 -13.11 -6.28
CA SER A 527 -22.31 -12.82 -7.70
C SER A 527 -22.70 -11.37 -7.85
N SER A 528 -22.09 -10.65 -8.76
CA SER A 528 -22.48 -9.28 -9.08
C SER A 528 -22.33 -8.99 -10.57
N VAL A 529 -23.27 -8.24 -11.11
CA VAL A 529 -23.24 -7.72 -12.48
C VAL A 529 -23.73 -6.28 -12.44
N SER A 530 -23.01 -5.38 -13.09
CA SER A 530 -23.43 -4.01 -13.25
C SER A 530 -23.19 -3.52 -14.67
N GLY A 531 -24.09 -2.66 -15.15
CA GLY A 531 -23.97 -2.01 -16.45
C GLY A 531 -24.28 -0.52 -16.31
N ARG A 532 -23.35 0.35 -16.71
CA ARG A 532 -23.50 1.80 -16.71
C ARG A 532 -23.46 2.34 -18.13
N LEU A 533 -24.53 2.95 -18.56
CA LEU A 533 -24.64 3.70 -19.80
C LEU A 533 -24.43 5.19 -19.51
N VAL A 534 -23.56 5.83 -20.27
CA VAL A 534 -23.27 7.26 -20.16
C VAL A 534 -23.39 7.90 -21.53
N TYR A 535 -24.20 8.96 -21.62
CA TYR A 535 -24.30 9.81 -22.77
C TYR A 535 -23.84 11.22 -22.45
N THR A 536 -22.92 11.75 -23.25
CA THR A 536 -22.39 13.10 -23.08
C THR A 536 -22.74 13.97 -24.26
N GLU A 537 -23.35 15.13 -23.98
CA GLU A 537 -23.70 16.15 -24.94
C GLU A 537 -22.88 17.43 -24.72
N PRO A 538 -22.08 17.90 -25.69
CA PRO A 538 -21.44 19.19 -25.61
C PRO A 538 -22.46 20.30 -25.88
N LEU A 539 -22.83 21.05 -24.86
CA LEU A 539 -23.73 22.23 -24.96
C LEU A 539 -22.99 23.40 -25.60
N THR A 540 -21.76 23.65 -25.16
CA THR A 540 -20.80 24.59 -25.73
C THR A 540 -19.43 23.95 -25.87
N GLN A 541 -18.44 24.69 -26.35
CA GLN A 541 -17.06 24.19 -26.37
C GLN A 541 -16.45 23.95 -24.97
N TYR A 542 -17.04 24.45 -23.88
CA TYR A 542 -16.57 24.36 -22.52
C TYR A 542 -17.56 23.71 -21.56
N LEU A 543 -18.83 23.62 -21.94
CA LEU A 543 -19.90 23.12 -21.09
C LEU A 543 -20.47 21.83 -21.66
N PHE A 544 -20.50 20.81 -20.85
CA PHE A 544 -20.96 19.47 -21.17
C PHE A 544 -22.05 19.05 -20.20
N LEU A 545 -23.03 18.35 -20.73
CA LEU A 545 -24.10 17.71 -19.98
C LEU A 545 -23.91 16.19 -20.10
N GLU A 546 -23.79 15.49 -18.99
CA GLU A 546 -23.72 14.03 -18.93
C GLU A 546 -25.00 13.49 -18.31
N GLY A 547 -25.68 12.59 -19.02
CA GLY A 547 -26.72 11.75 -18.50
C GLY A 547 -26.18 10.34 -18.27
N SER A 548 -26.41 9.75 -17.11
CA SER A 548 -25.95 8.38 -16.81
C SER A 548 -27.07 7.55 -16.20
N TYR A 549 -27.10 6.27 -16.58
CA TYR A 549 -27.93 5.27 -15.93
C TYR A 549 -27.11 4.03 -15.66
N GLN A 550 -27.20 3.52 -14.44
CA GLN A 550 -26.54 2.29 -14.04
C GLN A 550 -27.56 1.34 -13.42
N TYR A 551 -27.51 0.11 -13.86
CA TYR A 551 -28.15 -1.03 -13.21
C TYR A 551 -27.09 -1.88 -12.54
N SER A 552 -27.33 -2.29 -11.30
CA SER A 552 -26.44 -3.20 -10.57
C SER A 552 -27.27 -4.24 -9.86
N TRP A 553 -26.90 -5.49 -10.04
CA TRP A 553 -27.45 -6.62 -9.33
C TRP A 553 -26.32 -7.32 -8.59
N SER A 554 -26.55 -7.66 -7.33
CA SER A 554 -25.63 -8.48 -6.55
C SER A 554 -26.41 -9.48 -5.69
N SER A 555 -25.81 -10.65 -5.50
CA SER A 555 -26.32 -11.72 -4.65
C SER A 555 -25.17 -12.35 -3.90
N SER A 556 -25.29 -12.44 -2.58
CA SER A 556 -24.37 -13.17 -1.72
C SER A 556 -25.15 -14.22 -0.95
N LYS A 557 -24.71 -15.47 -1.01
CA LYS A 557 -25.27 -16.59 -0.26
C LYS A 557 -24.18 -17.22 0.58
N SER A 558 -24.43 -17.37 1.88
CA SER A 558 -23.55 -18.10 2.80
C SER A 558 -24.36 -19.15 3.51
N ILE A 559 -23.89 -20.38 3.47
CA ILE A 559 -24.46 -21.51 4.21
C ILE A 559 -23.35 -21.99 5.13
N LYS A 560 -23.65 -22.10 6.42
CA LYS A 560 -22.80 -22.66 7.45
C LYS A 560 -23.58 -23.77 8.12
N ASP A 561 -23.12 -24.99 8.01
CA ASP A 561 -23.63 -26.15 8.72
C ASP A 561 -22.66 -26.49 9.86
N ALA A 562 -23.16 -26.51 11.08
CA ALA A 562 -22.39 -26.83 12.29
C ALA A 562 -22.76 -28.24 12.72
N PHE A 563 -21.78 -29.04 13.09
CA PHE A 563 -21.96 -30.41 13.55
C PHE A 563 -21.25 -30.58 14.89
N ASN A 564 -21.96 -31.07 15.89
CA ASN A 564 -21.40 -31.30 17.21
C ASN A 564 -20.58 -32.59 17.27
N GLY A 565 -19.54 -32.60 18.09
CA GLY A 565 -18.75 -33.79 18.37
C GLY A 565 -19.58 -34.91 18.96
N ILE A 566 -19.31 -36.13 18.56
CA ILE A 566 -19.91 -37.35 19.13
C ILE A 566 -19.15 -37.66 20.43
N ASP A 567 -19.85 -37.95 21.52
CA ASP A 567 -19.27 -38.28 22.83
C ASP A 567 -18.26 -39.45 22.74
N SER A 568 -17.16 -39.32 23.53
CA SER A 568 -16.07 -40.26 23.67
C SER A 568 -14.88 -40.06 22.73
N ARG A 569 -14.24 -38.89 22.75
CA ARG A 569 -12.89 -38.78 22.19
C ARG A 569 -11.83 -38.91 23.27
N ASP A 570 -10.96 -39.94 23.12
CA ASP A 570 -9.72 -40.01 23.88
C ASP A 570 -8.82 -38.83 23.48
N GLU A 571 -8.26 -38.13 24.48
CA GLU A 571 -7.26 -37.12 24.30
C GLU A 571 -6.09 -37.67 23.45
N GLY A 572 -5.91 -37.20 22.23
CA GLY A 572 -4.82 -37.58 21.33
C GLY A 572 -5.20 -38.21 20.00
N ASN A 573 -6.48 -38.43 19.70
CA ASN A 573 -6.90 -38.93 18.38
C ASN A 573 -6.94 -37.83 17.31
N VAL A 574 -6.48 -38.15 16.10
CA VAL A 574 -6.61 -37.29 14.92
C VAL A 574 -8.09 -37.01 14.69
N ILE A 575 -8.45 -35.74 14.71
CA ILE A 575 -9.81 -35.29 14.55
C ILE A 575 -10.20 -35.43 13.08
N THR A 576 -11.14 -36.29 12.77
CA THR A 576 -11.70 -36.52 11.43
C THR A 576 -13.19 -36.18 11.43
N GLN A 577 -13.76 -35.98 10.24
CA GLN A 577 -15.21 -35.75 10.11
C GLN A 577 -16.09 -36.87 10.73
N ASP A 578 -15.56 -38.05 10.83
CA ASP A 578 -16.26 -39.22 11.41
C ASP A 578 -16.52 -39.06 12.93
N GLY A 579 -15.84 -38.15 13.59
CA GLY A 579 -16.05 -37.82 15.00
C GLY A 579 -17.20 -36.83 15.27
N TYR A 580 -17.98 -36.45 14.23
CA TYR A 580 -19.08 -35.47 14.34
C TYR A 580 -20.38 -36.06 13.80
N ASP A 581 -21.52 -35.62 14.36
CA ASP A 581 -22.84 -36.04 13.88
C ASP A 581 -23.19 -35.38 12.55
N MET A 582 -22.61 -35.87 11.48
CA MET A 582 -22.78 -35.35 10.13
C MET A 582 -24.21 -35.52 9.58
N ALA A 583 -25.07 -36.31 10.22
CA ALA A 583 -26.43 -36.52 9.80
C ALA A 583 -27.40 -35.43 10.30
N ASN A 584 -27.05 -34.78 11.43
CA ASN A 584 -27.90 -33.83 12.09
C ASN A 584 -27.13 -32.54 12.33
N PRO A 585 -27.18 -31.57 11.40
CA PRO A 585 -26.61 -30.24 11.66
C PRO A 585 -27.28 -29.60 12.86
N ASP A 586 -26.49 -29.01 13.76
CA ASP A 586 -27.01 -28.28 14.89
C ASP A 586 -27.71 -26.99 14.42
N PRO A 587 -29.03 -26.86 14.58
CA PRO A 587 -29.77 -25.69 14.08
C PRO A 587 -29.38 -24.40 14.78
N THR A 588 -28.80 -24.48 16.00
CA THR A 588 -28.41 -23.34 16.81
C THR A 588 -27.22 -22.60 16.18
N TYR A 589 -26.26 -23.36 15.66
CA TYR A 589 -25.00 -22.83 15.13
C TYR A 589 -24.91 -22.92 13.60
N SER A 590 -25.93 -23.51 12.96
CA SER A 590 -26.06 -23.53 11.52
C SER A 590 -26.79 -22.29 11.01
N SER A 591 -26.41 -21.80 9.84
CA SER A 591 -27.06 -20.63 9.25
C SER A 591 -27.10 -20.70 7.72
N SER A 592 -28.19 -20.21 7.15
CA SER A 592 -28.33 -20.00 5.70
C SER A 592 -28.73 -18.56 5.43
N ILE A 593 -27.87 -17.79 4.78
CA ILE A 593 -28.08 -16.37 4.54
C ILE A 593 -28.03 -16.12 3.05
N LEU A 594 -29.04 -15.42 2.56
CA LEU A 594 -29.10 -14.93 1.20
C LEU A 594 -29.36 -13.42 1.21
N ASN A 595 -28.42 -12.67 0.65
CA ASN A 595 -28.57 -11.23 0.43
C ASN A 595 -28.62 -10.95 -1.08
N ARG A 596 -29.66 -10.24 -1.53
CA ARG A 596 -29.77 -9.75 -2.92
C ARG A 596 -30.02 -8.26 -2.92
N ASN A 597 -29.24 -7.56 -3.73
CA ASN A 597 -29.41 -6.12 -3.93
C ASN A 597 -29.59 -5.81 -5.40
N ILE A 598 -30.60 -5.01 -5.70
CA ILE A 598 -30.84 -4.42 -7.02
C ILE A 598 -30.76 -2.91 -6.85
N ASN A 599 -29.84 -2.31 -7.56
CA ASN A 599 -29.61 -0.85 -7.49
C ASN A 599 -29.79 -0.25 -8.88
N HIS A 600 -30.60 0.78 -8.95
CA HIS A 600 -30.72 1.65 -10.10
C HIS A 600 -30.06 2.99 -9.75
N GLN A 601 -29.27 3.55 -10.63
CA GLN A 601 -28.71 4.90 -10.46
C GLN A 601 -29.00 5.70 -11.73
N ALA A 602 -29.82 6.72 -11.61
CA ALA A 602 -30.02 7.68 -12.66
C ALA A 602 -29.36 9.01 -12.26
N GLY A 603 -28.49 9.53 -13.10
CA GLY A 603 -27.70 10.70 -12.76
C GLY A 603 -27.56 11.71 -13.87
N VAL A 604 -27.42 12.96 -13.47
CA VAL A 604 -27.09 14.07 -14.34
C VAL A 604 -25.88 14.79 -13.77
N THR A 605 -24.91 15.07 -14.62
CA THR A 605 -23.71 15.84 -14.28
C THR A 605 -23.50 16.97 -15.29
N ILE A 606 -23.22 18.14 -14.80
CA ILE A 606 -22.80 19.31 -15.57
C ILE A 606 -21.32 19.50 -15.36
N SER A 607 -20.56 19.56 -16.47
CA SER A 607 -19.10 19.71 -16.44
C SER A 607 -18.72 20.98 -17.20
N TRP A 608 -17.96 21.86 -16.52
CA TRP A 608 -17.35 23.03 -17.12
C TRP A 608 -15.84 22.81 -17.24
N GLN A 609 -15.29 22.89 -18.45
CA GLN A 609 -13.88 22.66 -18.72
C GLN A 609 -13.34 23.81 -19.57
N LYS A 610 -12.64 24.74 -18.95
CA LYS A 610 -12.01 25.85 -19.64
C LYS A 610 -10.67 26.19 -19.04
N ASP A 611 -9.62 26.21 -19.86
CA ASP A 611 -8.26 26.61 -19.50
C ASP A 611 -7.76 25.91 -18.21
N ASN A 612 -7.75 26.66 -17.13
CA ASN A 612 -7.23 26.21 -15.83
C ASN A 612 -8.31 25.70 -14.87
N LEU A 613 -9.61 25.85 -15.23
CA LEU A 613 -10.73 25.44 -14.39
C LEU A 613 -11.45 24.23 -14.98
N ASN A 614 -11.57 23.18 -14.19
CA ASN A 614 -12.47 22.06 -14.43
C ASN A 614 -13.41 21.96 -13.22
N ALA A 615 -14.69 22.15 -13.44
CA ALA A 615 -15.71 22.10 -12.40
C ALA A 615 -16.84 21.17 -12.82
N GLN A 616 -17.27 20.30 -11.92
CA GLN A 616 -18.34 19.33 -12.13
C GLN A 616 -19.29 19.35 -10.94
N ILE A 617 -20.58 19.33 -11.24
CA ILE A 617 -21.64 19.18 -10.24
C ILE A 617 -22.60 18.12 -10.77
N GLY A 618 -22.89 17.13 -9.96
CA GLY A 618 -23.80 16.03 -10.32
C GLY A 618 -24.75 15.68 -9.19
N MET A 619 -25.87 15.13 -9.58
CA MET A 619 -26.85 14.53 -8.69
C MET A 619 -27.28 13.19 -9.25
N ARG A 620 -27.36 12.18 -8.38
CA ARG A 620 -27.85 10.85 -8.72
C ARG A 620 -28.98 10.45 -7.79
N ALA A 621 -30.03 9.91 -8.37
CA ALA A 621 -31.06 9.19 -7.63
C ALA A 621 -30.69 7.69 -7.63
N LEU A 622 -30.81 7.06 -6.48
CA LEU A 622 -30.42 5.68 -6.25
C LEU A 622 -31.59 4.88 -5.63
N PRO A 623 -32.60 4.48 -6.43
CA PRO A 623 -33.53 3.45 -6.00
C PRO A 623 -32.80 2.14 -5.74
N GLN A 624 -33.01 1.57 -4.59
CA GLN A 624 -32.37 0.35 -4.14
C GLN A 624 -33.41 -0.58 -3.51
N ASN A 625 -33.40 -1.84 -3.96
CA ASN A 625 -34.18 -2.90 -3.42
C ASN A 625 -33.26 -3.92 -2.79
N THR A 626 -33.42 -4.15 -1.51
CA THR A 626 -32.66 -5.14 -0.75
C THR A 626 -33.56 -6.26 -0.30
N PHE A 627 -33.18 -7.47 -0.57
CA PHE A 627 -33.84 -8.70 -0.13
C PHE A 627 -32.84 -9.54 0.67
N ASN A 628 -33.17 -9.81 1.92
CA ASN A 628 -32.40 -10.68 2.80
C ASN A 628 -33.27 -11.86 3.22
N GLU A 629 -32.70 -13.05 3.22
CA GLU A 629 -33.31 -14.26 3.76
C GLU A 629 -32.31 -14.90 4.71
N THR A 630 -32.73 -15.17 5.92
CA THR A 630 -31.89 -15.83 6.92
C THR A 630 -32.71 -16.96 7.55
N ASN A 631 -32.22 -18.20 7.42
CA ASN A 631 -32.88 -19.40 7.93
C ASN A 631 -34.38 -19.53 7.55
N GLY A 632 -34.73 -19.03 6.35
CA GLY A 632 -36.10 -19.01 5.85
C GLY A 632 -36.91 -17.74 6.16
N GLU A 633 -36.44 -16.92 7.09
CA GLU A 633 -37.06 -15.61 7.38
C GLU A 633 -36.62 -14.58 6.32
N THR A 634 -37.56 -13.79 5.81
CA THR A 634 -37.32 -12.85 4.72
C THR A 634 -37.53 -11.40 5.14
N TYR A 635 -36.56 -10.56 4.81
CA TYR A 635 -36.58 -9.13 5.07
C TYR A 635 -36.40 -8.35 3.76
N ARG A 636 -37.27 -7.37 3.51
CA ARG A 636 -37.17 -6.48 2.33
C ARG A 636 -37.05 -5.05 2.78
N ASN A 637 -36.14 -4.34 2.12
CA ASN A 637 -35.98 -2.91 2.31
C ASN A 637 -35.83 -2.20 0.96
N ASP A 638 -36.78 -1.31 0.66
CA ASP A 638 -36.83 -0.53 -0.56
C ASP A 638 -36.65 0.94 -0.22
N VAL A 639 -35.60 1.53 -0.73
CA VAL A 639 -35.24 2.92 -0.43
C VAL A 639 -34.82 3.68 -1.70
N VAL A 640 -35.04 4.97 -1.70
CA VAL A 640 -34.52 5.88 -2.74
C VAL A 640 -33.58 6.85 -2.06
N ASN A 641 -32.31 6.76 -2.42
CA ASN A 641 -31.27 7.62 -1.89
C ASN A 641 -30.81 8.63 -2.95
N TRP A 642 -30.21 9.71 -2.48
CA TRP A 642 -29.66 10.76 -3.31
C TRP A 642 -28.16 10.85 -3.11
N SER A 643 -27.40 10.99 -4.19
CA SER A 643 -25.95 11.10 -4.14
C SER A 643 -25.49 12.36 -4.87
N PRO A 644 -25.34 13.47 -4.15
CA PRO A 644 -24.75 14.68 -4.70
C PRO A 644 -23.23 14.50 -4.84
N THR A 645 -22.67 15.02 -5.93
CA THR A 645 -21.25 15.06 -6.18
C THR A 645 -20.82 16.44 -6.65
N ALA A 646 -19.66 16.91 -6.20
CA ALA A 646 -19.08 18.14 -6.71
C ALA A 646 -17.56 17.95 -6.82
N ARG A 647 -16.97 18.41 -7.91
CA ARG A 647 -15.54 18.39 -8.12
C ARG A 647 -15.11 19.72 -8.73
N ILE A 648 -14.05 20.29 -8.21
CA ILE A 648 -13.44 21.50 -8.72
C ILE A 648 -11.95 21.28 -8.79
N ARG A 649 -11.37 21.37 -9.97
CA ARG A 649 -9.93 21.41 -10.17
C ARG A 649 -9.56 22.78 -10.71
N TYR A 650 -8.68 23.46 -10.04
CA TYR A 650 -8.14 24.74 -10.47
C TYR A 650 -6.62 24.68 -10.53
N ARG A 651 -6.06 25.07 -11.66
CA ARG A 651 -4.63 25.14 -11.89
C ARG A 651 -4.19 26.59 -11.90
N PHE A 652 -3.49 27.01 -10.85
CA PHE A 652 -2.92 28.37 -10.73
C PHE A 652 -1.74 28.57 -11.69
N SER A 653 -0.96 27.49 -11.91
CA SER A 653 0.17 27.44 -12.83
C SER A 653 0.46 25.99 -13.21
N ASP A 654 1.43 25.72 -14.09
CA ASP A 654 1.87 24.34 -14.41
C ASP A 654 2.44 23.60 -13.19
N TYR A 655 2.71 24.31 -12.09
CA TYR A 655 3.36 23.80 -10.88
C TYR A 655 2.52 23.99 -9.62
N THR A 656 1.33 24.51 -9.76
CA THR A 656 0.44 24.79 -8.62
C THR A 656 -0.98 24.44 -9.01
N ASN A 657 -1.53 23.45 -8.35
CA ASN A 657 -2.89 22.99 -8.55
C ASN A 657 -3.65 22.84 -7.24
N MET A 658 -4.94 22.88 -7.34
CA MET A 658 -5.88 22.60 -6.24
C MET A 658 -7.02 21.75 -6.78
N MET A 659 -7.40 20.73 -6.02
CA MET A 659 -8.54 19.88 -6.33
C MET A 659 -9.42 19.75 -5.10
N PHE A 660 -10.70 20.00 -5.27
CA PHE A 660 -11.73 19.76 -4.27
C PHE A 660 -12.71 18.71 -4.79
N ASN A 661 -12.97 17.70 -4.00
CA ASN A 661 -13.94 16.65 -4.28
C ASN A 661 -14.93 16.55 -3.12
N TYR A 662 -16.20 16.47 -3.43
CA TYR A 662 -17.26 16.12 -2.49
C TYR A 662 -18.08 14.97 -3.07
N ASN A 663 -18.36 13.98 -2.23
CA ASN A 663 -19.18 12.82 -2.59
C ASN A 663 -20.10 12.45 -1.42
N GLY A 664 -21.39 12.49 -1.69
CA GLY A 664 -22.42 11.95 -0.80
C GLY A 664 -22.84 10.56 -1.26
N ARG A 665 -22.88 9.57 -0.35
CA ARG A 665 -23.25 8.19 -0.69
C ARG A 665 -24.04 7.53 0.42
N SER A 666 -25.15 6.91 0.06
CA SER A 666 -25.83 5.94 0.94
C SER A 666 -25.13 4.58 0.91
N SER A 667 -25.12 3.92 2.04
CA SER A 667 -24.58 2.55 2.20
C SER A 667 -25.55 1.71 3.02
N GLN A 668 -25.58 0.41 2.72
CA GLN A 668 -26.41 -0.55 3.42
C GLN A 668 -25.59 -1.24 4.53
N PRO A 669 -26.24 -1.74 5.59
CA PRO A 669 -25.63 -2.65 6.54
C PRO A 669 -25.07 -3.88 5.83
N SER A 670 -23.99 -4.45 6.35
CA SER A 670 -23.45 -5.72 5.83
C SER A 670 -24.38 -6.89 6.18
N THR A 671 -24.25 -7.98 5.41
CA THR A 671 -25.03 -9.20 5.67
C THR A 671 -24.80 -9.72 7.09
N SER A 672 -23.54 -9.70 7.57
CA SER A 672 -23.21 -10.12 8.94
C SER A 672 -23.84 -9.23 10.02
N GLN A 673 -24.01 -7.94 9.73
CA GLN A 673 -24.70 -7.04 10.65
C GLN A 673 -26.23 -7.26 10.71
N LEU A 674 -26.79 -7.77 9.61
CA LEU A 674 -28.23 -8.05 9.51
C LEU A 674 -28.60 -9.46 9.99
N MET A 675 -27.62 -10.34 10.16
CA MET A 675 -27.83 -11.74 10.46
C MET A 675 -28.32 -11.96 11.90
N PRO A 676 -29.56 -12.44 12.13
CA PRO A 676 -30.09 -12.66 13.46
C PRO A 676 -29.64 -13.99 14.10
N VAL A 677 -28.51 -14.54 13.66
CA VAL A 677 -27.91 -15.75 14.26
C VAL A 677 -26.71 -15.33 15.09
N PRO A 678 -26.68 -15.67 16.38
CA PRO A 678 -25.54 -15.38 17.24
C PRO A 678 -24.28 -16.09 16.75
N ASP A 679 -23.18 -15.37 16.70
CA ASP A 679 -21.87 -15.96 16.49
C ASP A 679 -21.20 -16.19 17.84
N ASN A 680 -21.05 -17.42 18.21
CA ASN A 680 -20.47 -17.90 19.46
C ASN A 680 -19.14 -18.64 19.26
N THR A 681 -18.48 -18.46 18.12
CA THR A 681 -17.14 -19.06 17.88
C THR A 681 -16.14 -18.67 18.95
N ASN A 682 -16.35 -17.53 19.61
CA ASN A 682 -15.71 -17.19 20.87
C ASN A 682 -16.77 -17.17 21.97
N PRO A 683 -16.79 -18.15 22.89
CA PRO A 683 -17.80 -18.22 23.95
C PRO A 683 -17.78 -17.01 24.90
N LEU A 684 -16.68 -16.25 24.94
CA LEU A 684 -16.59 -15.03 25.75
C LEU A 684 -17.02 -13.76 25.02
N ASN A 685 -17.35 -13.85 23.73
CA ASN A 685 -17.73 -12.68 22.93
C ASN A 685 -18.76 -13.10 21.88
N ILE A 686 -20.00 -12.99 22.24
CA ILE A 686 -21.13 -13.35 21.38
C ILE A 686 -21.53 -12.13 20.55
N SER A 687 -21.34 -12.25 19.24
CA SER A 687 -21.79 -11.22 18.30
C SER A 687 -23.19 -11.55 17.79
N LEU A 688 -24.05 -10.56 17.90
CA LEU A 688 -25.43 -10.62 17.42
C LEU A 688 -25.54 -9.80 16.13
N GLY A 689 -26.34 -10.20 15.18
CA GLY A 689 -26.77 -9.32 14.08
C GLY A 689 -28.02 -8.53 14.49
N ASN A 690 -28.47 -7.62 13.62
CA ASN A 690 -29.70 -6.87 13.83
C ASN A 690 -30.45 -6.67 12.50
N PRO A 691 -31.53 -7.40 12.25
CA PRO A 691 -32.28 -7.30 10.99
C PRO A 691 -32.98 -5.96 10.80
N TYR A 692 -33.15 -5.15 11.85
CA TYR A 692 -33.84 -3.85 11.84
C TYR A 692 -32.93 -2.66 11.51
N LEU A 693 -31.66 -2.90 11.16
CA LEU A 693 -30.73 -1.83 10.78
C LEU A 693 -31.17 -1.08 9.54
N LYS A 694 -31.06 0.24 9.61
CA LYS A 694 -31.34 1.17 8.51
C LYS A 694 -30.09 1.49 7.73
N PRO A 695 -30.20 1.87 6.44
CA PRO A 695 -29.10 2.44 5.68
C PRO A 695 -28.54 3.70 6.34
N TYR A 696 -27.26 3.94 6.12
CA TYR A 696 -26.57 5.14 6.59
C TYR A 696 -26.04 5.97 5.43
N PHE A 697 -25.86 7.28 5.65
CA PHE A 697 -25.39 8.18 4.62
C PHE A 697 -24.00 8.73 4.93
N ASN A 698 -23.08 8.54 3.97
CA ASN A 698 -21.71 9.02 4.06
C ASN A 698 -21.53 10.33 3.28
N HIS A 699 -21.04 11.34 3.97
CA HIS A 699 -20.52 12.56 3.35
C HIS A 699 -18.99 12.48 3.36
N SER A 700 -18.36 12.77 2.23
CA SER A 700 -16.91 12.82 2.11
C SER A 700 -16.49 14.05 1.33
N ALA A 701 -15.60 14.84 1.89
CA ALA A 701 -15.00 16.00 1.24
C ALA A 701 -13.48 15.89 1.29
N ARG A 702 -12.78 16.21 0.19
CA ARG A 702 -11.34 16.17 0.10
C ARG A 702 -10.82 17.39 -0.65
N LEU A 703 -9.76 17.99 -0.14
CA LEU A 703 -9.05 19.11 -0.72
C LEU A 703 -7.57 18.76 -0.85
N ASN A 704 -7.09 18.69 -2.09
CA ASN A 704 -5.67 18.50 -2.40
C ASN A 704 -5.10 19.82 -2.92
N PHE A 705 -3.91 20.17 -2.47
CA PHE A 705 -3.15 21.31 -2.98
C PHE A 705 -1.70 20.90 -3.20
N GLY A 706 -1.19 21.14 -4.41
CA GLY A 706 0.19 20.90 -4.79
C GLY A 706 0.87 22.18 -5.27
N TYR A 707 2.07 22.43 -4.76
CA TYR A 707 2.94 23.52 -5.17
C TYR A 707 4.37 23.02 -5.36
N THR A 708 4.99 23.37 -6.47
CA THR A 708 6.42 23.11 -6.71
C THR A 708 7.12 24.35 -7.23
N ASN A 709 8.21 24.72 -6.58
CA ASN A 709 9.05 25.82 -7.03
C ASN A 709 10.18 25.29 -7.93
N ARG A 710 10.16 25.64 -9.23
CA ARG A 710 11.17 25.22 -10.20
C ARG A 710 12.59 25.66 -9.91
N LYS A 711 12.77 26.77 -9.24
CA LYS A 711 14.12 27.33 -8.99
C LYS A 711 14.79 26.71 -7.78
N SER A 712 14.03 26.48 -6.71
CA SER A 712 14.53 25.88 -5.48
C SER A 712 14.24 24.38 -5.37
N PHE A 713 13.45 23.80 -6.26
CA PHE A 713 12.95 22.41 -6.20
C PHE A 713 12.21 22.10 -4.90
N THR A 714 11.73 23.12 -4.21
CA THR A 714 10.88 22.95 -3.03
C THR A 714 9.49 22.56 -3.48
N SER A 715 8.98 21.45 -2.96
CA SER A 715 7.60 21.01 -3.17
C SER A 715 6.83 21.00 -1.87
N VAL A 716 5.57 21.41 -1.95
CA VAL A 716 4.61 21.36 -0.85
C VAL A 716 3.37 20.66 -1.37
N HIS A 717 2.98 19.58 -0.71
CA HIS A 717 1.74 18.86 -0.99
C HIS A 717 0.90 18.82 0.26
N THR A 718 -0.36 19.15 0.14
CA THR A 718 -1.32 19.07 1.23
C THR A 718 -2.55 18.27 0.82
N ASP A 719 -3.04 17.46 1.71
CA ASP A 719 -4.28 16.71 1.57
C ASP A 719 -5.12 16.91 2.83
N PHE A 720 -6.29 17.47 2.70
CA PHE A 720 -7.26 17.62 3.77
C PHE A 720 -8.51 16.84 3.42
N SER A 721 -8.96 15.97 4.29
CA SER A 721 -10.20 15.22 4.09
C SER A 721 -11.05 15.22 5.33
N GLY A 722 -12.37 15.25 5.12
CA GLY A 722 -13.38 15.16 6.16
C GLY A 722 -14.48 14.22 5.73
N GLY A 723 -14.95 13.43 6.66
CA GLY A 723 -16.09 12.52 6.48
C GLY A 723 -17.07 12.67 7.63
N MET A 724 -18.35 12.52 7.33
CA MET A 724 -19.44 12.42 8.30
C MET A 724 -20.38 11.31 7.87
N VAL A 725 -20.76 10.46 8.78
CA VAL A 725 -21.74 9.39 8.56
C VAL A 725 -22.99 9.71 9.38
N GLN A 726 -24.09 9.89 8.71
CA GLN A 726 -25.42 10.02 9.34
C GLN A 726 -26.03 8.65 9.53
N GLU A 727 -26.77 8.41 10.64
CA GLU A 727 -27.33 7.11 10.99
C GLU A 727 -26.27 6.01 11.03
N ALA A 728 -25.08 6.32 11.56
CA ALA A 728 -23.95 5.41 11.55
C ALA A 728 -24.30 4.11 12.30
N ILE A 729 -23.90 2.98 11.73
CA ILE A 729 -24.00 1.72 12.44
C ILE A 729 -22.88 1.65 13.47
N THR A 730 -23.25 1.46 14.71
CA THR A 730 -22.38 1.30 15.86
C THR A 730 -22.79 0.08 16.67
N ASN A 731 -22.06 -0.28 17.73
CA ASN A 731 -22.39 -1.42 18.56
C ASN A 731 -22.95 -0.97 19.91
N ALA A 732 -24.00 -1.66 20.36
CA ALA A 732 -24.37 -1.73 21.74
C ALA A 732 -23.73 -3.00 22.34
N GLN A 733 -23.04 -2.84 23.46
CA GLN A 733 -22.24 -3.90 24.09
C GLN A 733 -22.61 -3.98 25.56
N TRP A 734 -22.75 -5.19 26.11
CA TRP A 734 -22.93 -5.43 27.52
C TRP A 734 -22.24 -6.72 27.94
N TYR A 735 -22.15 -6.93 29.24
CA TYR A 735 -21.53 -8.11 29.82
C TYR A 735 -22.51 -8.77 30.75
N ASP A 736 -22.58 -10.09 30.73
CA ASP A 736 -23.30 -10.84 31.73
C ASP A 736 -22.49 -11.03 33.02
N LYS A 737 -23.08 -11.76 34.00
CA LYS A 737 -22.44 -12.04 35.28
C LYS A 737 -21.20 -12.92 35.18
N SER A 738 -21.10 -13.73 34.12
CA SER A 738 -19.96 -14.63 33.88
C SER A 738 -18.85 -13.95 33.05
N GLY A 739 -19.03 -12.66 32.69
CA GLY A 739 -18.05 -11.89 31.96
C GLY A 739 -18.13 -12.12 30.44
N VAL A 740 -19.17 -12.80 29.95
CA VAL A 740 -19.40 -12.96 28.51
C VAL A 740 -19.85 -11.62 27.93
N GLN A 741 -19.20 -11.19 26.88
CA GLN A 741 -19.54 -9.96 26.14
C GLN A 741 -20.58 -10.25 25.09
N TYR A 742 -21.65 -9.49 25.08
CA TYR A 742 -22.63 -9.44 23.99
C TYR A 742 -22.47 -8.16 23.19
N SER A 743 -22.60 -8.23 21.88
CA SER A 743 -22.48 -7.08 20.97
C SER A 743 -23.55 -7.14 19.89
N ILE A 744 -24.37 -6.10 19.76
CA ILE A 744 -25.38 -5.96 18.72
C ILE A 744 -25.15 -4.67 17.92
N PRO A 745 -25.15 -4.69 16.57
CA PRO A 745 -25.07 -3.48 15.77
C PRO A 745 -26.42 -2.73 15.81
N VAL A 746 -26.35 -1.42 15.97
CA VAL A 746 -27.49 -0.52 16.02
C VAL A 746 -27.24 0.76 15.21
N ASN A 747 -28.28 1.41 14.72
CA ASN A 747 -28.11 2.75 14.17
C ASN A 747 -27.95 3.75 15.32
N GLY A 748 -26.87 4.47 15.31
CA GLY A 748 -26.49 5.45 16.33
C GLY A 748 -26.41 6.88 15.76
N PRO A 749 -26.09 7.84 16.62
CA PRO A 749 -25.81 9.19 16.17
C PRO A 749 -24.62 9.20 15.22
N GLY A 750 -24.53 10.23 14.40
CA GLY A 750 -23.51 10.33 13.38
C GLY A 750 -22.08 10.21 13.91
N THR A 751 -21.19 9.68 13.07
CA THR A 751 -19.74 9.66 13.31
C THR A 751 -19.05 10.64 12.37
N GLY A 752 -17.87 11.10 12.74
CA GLY A 752 -17.13 12.05 11.91
C GLY A 752 -15.63 11.87 12.00
N ASN A 753 -14.95 12.18 10.91
CA ASN A 753 -13.50 12.22 10.89
C ASN A 753 -12.98 13.42 10.10
N VAL A 754 -11.86 13.95 10.55
CA VAL A 754 -11.08 14.96 9.81
C VAL A 754 -9.64 14.49 9.79
N SER A 755 -9.00 14.57 8.63
CA SER A 755 -7.58 14.29 8.49
C SER A 755 -6.89 15.33 7.61
N GLY A 756 -5.64 15.63 7.97
CA GLY A 756 -4.78 16.53 7.21
C GLY A 756 -3.39 15.94 7.07
N ARG A 757 -2.83 16.05 5.87
CA ARG A 757 -1.44 15.75 5.58
C ARG A 757 -0.79 16.97 4.97
N VAL A 758 0.40 17.29 5.47
CA VAL A 758 1.27 18.33 4.89
C VAL A 758 2.64 17.71 4.68
N MET A 759 3.12 17.71 3.45
CA MET A 759 4.44 17.25 3.08
C MET A 759 5.22 18.38 2.45
N VAL A 760 6.42 18.60 2.93
CA VAL A 760 7.37 19.58 2.40
C VAL A 760 8.66 18.83 2.08
N ASN A 761 9.14 18.99 0.85
CA ASN A 761 10.45 18.50 0.44
C ASN A 761 11.23 19.65 -0.18
N SER A 762 12.47 19.86 0.27
CA SER A 762 13.30 20.98 -0.18
C SER A 762 14.79 20.63 -0.13
N PRO A 763 15.54 20.93 -1.19
CA PRO A 763 16.99 21.02 -1.07
C PRO A 763 17.36 22.18 -0.12
N ILE A 764 18.43 22.04 0.63
CA ILE A 764 18.94 23.09 1.53
C ILE A 764 19.91 23.98 0.74
N GLY A 765 19.39 25.07 0.19
CA GLY A 765 20.17 26.01 -0.61
C GLY A 765 20.76 25.32 -1.86
N LYS A 766 22.06 25.50 -2.08
CA LYS A 766 22.82 24.84 -3.16
C LYS A 766 23.74 23.73 -2.62
N SER A 767 23.46 23.23 -1.43
CA SER A 767 24.24 22.16 -0.80
C SER A 767 23.76 20.78 -1.27
N ASP A 768 24.52 19.76 -0.92
CA ASP A 768 24.19 18.35 -1.16
C ASP A 768 23.18 17.81 -0.13
N PHE A 769 22.60 18.70 0.68
CA PHE A 769 21.58 18.35 1.67
C PHE A 769 20.16 18.62 1.16
N SER A 770 19.25 17.73 1.50
CA SER A 770 17.81 17.93 1.34
C SER A 770 17.08 17.59 2.62
N ILE A 771 15.95 18.24 2.85
CA ILE A 771 15.07 18.02 3.99
C ILE A 771 13.69 17.64 3.50
N MET A 772 13.12 16.63 4.12
CA MET A 772 11.72 16.25 3.95
C MET A 772 11.03 16.28 5.32
N SER A 773 9.88 16.92 5.36
CA SER A 773 9.01 16.96 6.54
C SER A 773 7.62 16.49 6.14
N MET A 774 7.03 15.59 6.91
CA MET A 774 5.66 15.14 6.71
C MET A 774 4.93 15.13 8.04
N THR A 775 3.84 15.86 8.07
CA THR A 775 2.91 15.92 9.21
C THR A 775 1.59 15.30 8.79
N ASN A 776 1.12 14.31 9.53
CA ASN A 776 -0.22 13.75 9.38
C ASN A 776 -0.98 13.96 10.70
N ALA A 777 -2.16 14.52 10.61
CA ALA A 777 -3.06 14.67 11.76
C ALA A 777 -4.40 14.03 11.40
N ARG A 778 -4.95 13.23 12.29
CA ARG A 778 -6.26 12.60 12.14
C ARG A 778 -7.05 12.74 13.42
N TYR A 779 -8.26 13.21 13.30
CA TYR A 779 -9.24 13.25 14.38
C TYR A 779 -10.47 12.45 13.96
N ASN A 780 -10.91 11.53 14.82
CA ASN A 780 -12.12 10.75 14.62
C ASN A 780 -13.05 10.94 15.82
N GLN A 781 -14.35 10.94 15.57
CA GLN A 781 -15.37 10.86 16.58
C GLN A 781 -16.35 9.77 16.21
N SER A 782 -16.60 8.85 17.13
CA SER A 782 -17.58 7.79 17.02
C SER A 782 -18.39 7.70 18.32
N THR A 783 -19.44 6.89 18.28
CA THR A 783 -20.29 6.65 19.45
C THR A 783 -20.52 5.15 19.57
N SER A 784 -20.56 4.64 20.78
CA SER A 784 -21.01 3.28 21.11
C SER A 784 -21.93 3.33 22.32
N TYR A 785 -22.63 2.25 22.55
CA TYR A 785 -23.52 2.10 23.69
C TYR A 785 -22.97 1.00 24.60
N ILE A 786 -22.81 1.30 25.87
CA ILE A 786 -22.30 0.37 26.87
C ILE A 786 -23.44 0.05 27.84
N GLY A 787 -23.77 -1.23 27.97
CA GLY A 787 -24.81 -1.67 28.89
C GLY A 787 -24.45 -1.40 30.34
N THR A 788 -25.42 -0.92 31.10
CA THR A 788 -25.29 -0.69 32.52
C THR A 788 -25.50 -1.99 33.29
N GLY A 789 -25.12 -2.03 34.56
CA GLY A 789 -25.36 -3.19 35.43
C GLY A 789 -26.84 -3.52 35.68
N SER A 790 -27.77 -2.67 35.22
CA SER A 790 -29.20 -2.92 35.27
C SER A 790 -29.75 -3.72 34.08
N LEU A 791 -28.91 -3.95 33.04
CA LEU A 791 -29.36 -4.73 31.89
C LEU A 791 -29.34 -6.23 32.21
N ASP A 792 -30.53 -6.84 32.18
CA ASP A 792 -30.68 -8.28 32.34
C ASP A 792 -30.54 -8.97 30.99
N SER A 793 -29.37 -9.57 30.73
CA SER A 793 -29.07 -10.26 29.45
C SER A 793 -30.01 -11.47 29.24
N ASP A 794 -30.38 -12.17 30.30
CA ASP A 794 -31.22 -13.38 30.23
C ASP A 794 -32.64 -13.08 29.73
N LYS A 795 -33.07 -11.81 29.82
CA LYS A 795 -34.34 -11.35 29.24
C LYS A 795 -34.35 -11.38 27.73
N TYR A 796 -33.22 -11.15 27.07
CA TYR A 796 -33.13 -10.96 25.63
C TYR A 796 -32.43 -12.12 24.93
N TYR A 797 -31.59 -12.85 25.64
CA TYR A 797 -30.81 -13.95 25.07
C TYR A 797 -31.06 -15.25 25.80
N ASP A 798 -31.61 -16.25 25.09
CA ASP A 798 -31.77 -17.62 25.57
C ASP A 798 -30.53 -18.43 25.21
N ALA A 799 -29.62 -18.60 26.18
CA ALA A 799 -28.39 -19.33 25.97
C ALA A 799 -28.62 -20.82 25.61
N GLY A 800 -29.70 -21.43 26.08
CA GLY A 800 -30.04 -22.82 25.79
C GLY A 800 -30.49 -23.07 24.35
N LYS A 801 -30.95 -22.01 23.65
CA LYS A 801 -31.37 -22.05 22.27
C LYS A 801 -30.47 -21.22 21.37
N ALA A 802 -29.53 -20.46 21.90
CA ALA A 802 -28.75 -19.43 21.25
C ALA A 802 -29.64 -18.47 20.43
N GLU A 803 -30.78 -18.06 20.98
CA GLU A 803 -31.73 -17.17 20.32
C GLU A 803 -31.71 -15.79 21.00
N PHE A 804 -31.71 -14.74 20.20
CA PHE A 804 -31.88 -13.37 20.70
C PHE A 804 -33.23 -12.81 20.29
N ASN A 805 -33.96 -12.27 21.26
CA ASN A 805 -35.27 -11.69 20.99
C ASN A 805 -35.17 -10.24 20.53
N TYR A 806 -34.99 -10.08 19.23
CA TYR A 806 -34.84 -8.76 18.58
C TYR A 806 -36.08 -7.86 18.71
N GLU A 807 -37.27 -8.42 18.67
CA GLU A 807 -38.52 -7.67 18.79
C GLU A 807 -38.64 -7.05 20.19
N LEU A 808 -38.37 -7.85 21.21
CA LEU A 808 -38.42 -7.38 22.59
C LEU A 808 -37.33 -6.34 22.85
N PHE A 809 -36.12 -6.59 22.38
CA PHE A 809 -35.02 -5.66 22.53
C PHE A 809 -35.30 -4.30 21.88
N ASN A 810 -35.79 -4.29 20.64
CA ASN A 810 -36.12 -3.04 19.95
C ASN A 810 -37.38 -2.36 20.52
N ALA A 811 -38.31 -3.11 21.10
CA ALA A 811 -39.48 -2.55 21.79
C ALA A 811 -39.09 -1.87 23.10
N ASP A 812 -38.21 -2.49 23.89
CA ASP A 812 -37.70 -1.92 25.14
C ASP A 812 -36.72 -0.77 24.92
N PHE A 813 -35.95 -0.80 23.83
CA PHE A 813 -34.93 0.18 23.54
C PHE A 813 -35.09 0.84 22.13
N PRO A 814 -36.20 1.59 21.93
CA PRO A 814 -36.42 2.28 20.64
C PRO A 814 -35.42 3.39 20.38
N ASP A 815 -34.79 3.91 21.43
CA ASP A 815 -33.70 4.88 21.42
C ASP A 815 -32.72 4.55 22.56
N LEU A 816 -31.62 3.89 22.21
CA LEU A 816 -30.56 3.53 23.13
C LEU A 816 -29.87 4.73 23.80
N GLY A 817 -29.98 5.91 23.18
CA GLY A 817 -29.40 7.13 23.73
C GLY A 817 -30.23 7.76 24.85
N ASN A 818 -31.43 7.23 25.11
CA ASN A 818 -32.41 7.78 26.06
C ASN A 818 -32.99 6.70 26.98
N THR A 819 -32.11 5.86 27.50
CA THR A 819 -32.47 4.78 28.46
C THR A 819 -31.40 4.67 29.54
N ASP A 820 -31.83 4.22 30.75
CA ASP A 820 -30.89 3.94 31.85
C ASP A 820 -30.13 2.61 31.66
N ALA A 821 -30.56 1.76 30.72
CA ALA A 821 -29.93 0.48 30.43
C ALA A 821 -28.63 0.59 29.64
N PHE A 822 -28.42 1.71 28.95
CA PHE A 822 -27.19 1.93 28.18
C PHE A 822 -26.61 3.32 28.40
N THR A 823 -25.32 3.38 28.60
CA THR A 823 -24.56 4.63 28.65
C THR A 823 -24.04 4.94 27.26
N VAL A 824 -24.27 6.16 26.79
CA VAL A 824 -23.73 6.65 25.50
C VAL A 824 -22.26 6.98 25.67
N ASN A 825 -21.39 6.16 25.13
CA ASN A 825 -19.95 6.41 25.11
C ASN A 825 -19.52 7.10 23.81
N LYS A 826 -19.19 8.38 23.89
CA LYS A 826 -18.58 9.14 22.78
C LYS A 826 -17.08 8.97 22.82
N ILE A 827 -16.56 8.45 21.75
CA ILE A 827 -15.14 8.18 21.58
C ILE A 827 -14.57 9.24 20.66
N ARG A 828 -13.54 9.95 21.11
CA ARG A 828 -12.79 10.90 20.32
C ARG A 828 -11.35 10.46 20.27
N SER A 829 -10.79 10.30 19.10
CA SER A 829 -9.39 9.92 18.96
C SER A 829 -8.63 10.91 18.07
N MET A 830 -7.43 11.21 18.49
CA MET A 830 -6.49 12.06 17.75
C MET A 830 -5.20 11.31 17.55
N ASN A 831 -4.77 11.20 16.30
CA ASN A 831 -3.47 10.68 15.91
C ASN A 831 -2.69 11.77 15.21
N LEU A 832 -1.49 12.06 15.69
CA LEU A 832 -0.55 13.00 15.10
C LEU A 832 0.75 12.28 14.80
N SER A 833 1.16 12.28 13.54
CA SER A 833 2.44 11.71 13.11
C SER A 833 3.28 12.82 12.48
N GLN A 834 4.49 12.98 13.00
CA GLN A 834 5.49 13.88 12.44
C GLN A 834 6.71 13.07 12.00
N MET A 835 7.11 13.22 10.75
CA MET A 835 8.33 12.66 10.20
C MET A 835 9.24 13.80 9.71
N LEU A 836 10.51 13.71 10.04
CA LEU A 836 11.56 14.58 9.54
C LEU A 836 12.67 13.71 8.99
N ARG A 837 13.16 14.02 7.79
CA ARG A 837 14.25 13.31 7.14
C ARG A 837 15.24 14.31 6.57
N LEU A 838 16.51 14.19 6.95
CA LEU A 838 17.63 14.95 6.41
C LEU A 838 18.49 14.00 5.59
N THR A 839 18.70 14.31 4.32
CA THR A 839 19.52 13.50 3.42
C THR A 839 20.72 14.32 2.96
N TYR A 840 21.92 13.75 3.13
CA TYR A 840 23.14 14.20 2.49
C TYR A 840 23.52 13.23 1.38
N ARG A 841 23.80 13.72 0.18
CA ARG A 841 24.14 12.88 -0.95
C ARG A 841 25.26 13.49 -1.78
N ASN A 842 26.28 12.67 -2.04
CA ASN A 842 27.30 12.97 -3.05
C ASN A 842 27.59 11.70 -3.90
N ASP A 843 28.59 11.76 -4.77
CA ASP A 843 28.91 10.67 -5.68
C ASP A 843 29.29 9.34 -4.96
N PHE A 844 29.80 9.41 -3.73
CA PHE A 844 30.32 8.26 -2.98
C PHE A 844 29.44 7.86 -1.80
N VAL A 845 28.80 8.81 -1.15
CA VAL A 845 28.10 8.61 0.12
C VAL A 845 26.69 9.17 0.06
N GLU A 846 25.74 8.40 0.53
CA GLU A 846 24.43 8.87 0.91
C GLU A 846 24.21 8.60 2.40
N LEU A 847 23.91 9.64 3.16
CA LEU A 847 23.56 9.57 4.57
C LEU A 847 22.15 10.11 4.75
N VAL A 848 21.35 9.37 5.48
CA VAL A 848 19.99 9.80 5.80
C VAL A 848 19.80 9.73 7.31
N ALA A 849 19.49 10.85 7.93
CA ALA A 849 19.05 10.92 9.31
C ALA A 849 17.54 11.16 9.33
N GLY A 850 16.81 10.30 9.98
CA GLY A 850 15.34 10.34 10.09
C GLY A 850 14.88 10.43 11.54
N GLY A 851 13.74 11.03 11.75
CA GLY A 851 13.00 11.00 13.01
C GLY A 851 11.52 10.92 12.73
N ARG A 852 10.83 10.05 13.46
CA ARG A 852 9.36 9.93 13.42
C ARG A 852 8.81 9.87 14.84
N THR A 853 7.76 10.62 15.09
CA THR A 853 6.98 10.50 16.30
C THR A 853 5.52 10.35 15.95
N ASN A 854 4.85 9.40 16.59
CA ASN A 854 3.42 9.16 16.46
C ASN A 854 2.78 9.33 17.83
N LEU A 855 1.93 10.31 17.96
CA LEU A 855 1.13 10.56 19.15
C LEU A 855 -0.27 10.01 18.89
N SER A 856 -0.77 9.17 19.78
CA SER A 856 -2.16 8.72 19.81
C SER A 856 -2.80 9.07 21.13
N LYS A 857 -4.00 9.62 21.11
CA LYS A 857 -4.79 9.93 22.30
C LYS A 857 -6.26 9.69 22.03
N SER A 858 -6.90 8.91 22.89
CA SER A 858 -8.34 8.71 22.89
C SER A 858 -8.96 9.31 24.15
N TRP A 859 -10.16 9.85 24.01
CA TRP A 859 -11.00 10.35 25.08
C TRP A 859 -12.36 9.67 24.97
N TYR A 860 -12.85 9.21 26.10
CA TYR A 860 -14.12 8.51 26.21
C TYR A 860 -15.06 9.29 27.14
N THR A 861 -16.37 9.23 26.89
CA THR A 861 -17.33 9.73 27.84
C THR A 861 -17.35 8.83 29.08
N LEU A 862 -17.10 7.54 28.91
CA LEU A 862 -16.84 6.60 30.00
C LEU A 862 -15.48 6.93 30.63
N GLU A 863 -15.49 7.61 31.80
CA GLU A 863 -14.27 8.15 32.43
C GLU A 863 -13.24 7.07 32.77
N SER A 864 -13.70 5.87 33.13
CA SER A 864 -12.84 4.71 33.43
C SER A 864 -12.01 4.25 32.23
N ALA A 865 -12.44 4.54 30.98
CA ALA A 865 -11.75 4.20 29.75
C ALA A 865 -10.71 5.23 29.31
N ASN A 866 -10.59 6.39 29.98
CA ASN A 866 -9.62 7.41 29.59
C ASN A 866 -8.19 7.01 29.95
N GLN A 867 -7.35 6.91 28.95
CA GLN A 867 -5.95 6.52 29.04
C GLN A 867 -5.00 7.69 28.81
N ASN A 868 -3.75 7.51 29.13
CA ASN A 868 -2.70 8.45 28.79
C ASN A 868 -2.48 8.49 27.27
N ALA A 869 -1.88 9.59 26.79
CA ALA A 869 -1.44 9.63 25.41
C ALA A 869 -0.28 8.65 25.20
N THR A 870 -0.32 7.87 24.13
CA THR A 870 0.77 6.99 23.73
C THR A 870 1.66 7.67 22.69
N TRP A 871 2.95 7.44 22.79
CA TRP A 871 3.97 7.98 21.90
C TRP A 871 4.84 6.85 21.37
N ASN A 872 4.88 6.70 20.05
CA ASN A 872 5.82 5.81 19.37
C ASN A 872 6.83 6.69 18.66
N ASN A 873 8.08 6.58 19.07
CA ASN A 873 9.14 7.39 18.55
C ASN A 873 10.18 6.50 17.86
N ASN A 874 10.70 6.97 16.73
CA ASN A 874 11.77 6.34 15.99
C ASN A 874 12.81 7.41 15.60
N VAL A 875 14.07 7.09 15.79
CA VAL A 875 15.19 7.80 15.16
C VAL A 875 15.94 6.78 14.31
N SER A 876 16.18 7.13 13.07
CA SER A 876 16.87 6.26 12.11
C SER A 876 18.09 6.95 11.51
N PHE A 877 19.09 6.15 11.18
CA PHE A 877 20.25 6.58 10.42
C PHE A 877 20.57 5.53 9.36
N GLU A 878 20.58 5.93 8.09
CA GLU A 878 20.91 5.09 6.96
C GLU A 878 22.20 5.58 6.31
N MET A 879 23.07 4.67 5.93
CA MET A 879 24.31 4.95 5.23
C MET A 879 24.43 4.04 4.00
N ASN A 880 24.78 4.62 2.88
CA ASN A 880 25.18 3.88 1.68
C ASN A 880 26.48 4.49 1.16
N TRP A 881 27.59 3.77 1.32
CA TRP A 881 28.91 4.23 0.94
C TRP A 881 29.49 3.35 -0.16
N THR A 882 29.74 3.93 -1.33
CA THR A 882 30.38 3.30 -2.48
C THR A 882 31.86 3.55 -2.45
N LEU A 883 32.64 2.51 -2.31
CA LEU A 883 34.09 2.57 -2.33
C LEU A 883 34.62 2.49 -3.77
N PRO A 884 35.83 3.07 -4.04
CA PRO A 884 36.38 3.17 -5.41
C PRO A 884 36.58 1.82 -6.14
N PHE A 885 36.78 0.75 -5.37
CA PHE A 885 37.04 -0.60 -5.91
C PHE A 885 35.75 -1.43 -6.14
N GLY A 886 34.59 -0.79 -6.13
CA GLY A 886 33.30 -1.43 -6.42
C GLY A 886 32.66 -2.17 -5.27
N MET A 887 33.07 -1.90 -4.03
CA MET A 887 32.40 -2.34 -2.83
C MET A 887 31.41 -1.29 -2.36
N ASN A 888 30.21 -1.70 -1.90
CA ASN A 888 29.31 -0.84 -1.17
C ASN A 888 29.18 -1.33 0.26
N LEU A 889 29.16 -0.38 1.18
CA LEU A 889 28.81 -0.58 2.57
C LEU A 889 27.47 0.08 2.81
N ILE A 890 26.49 -0.70 3.22
CA ILE A 890 25.14 -0.23 3.51
C ILE A 890 24.86 -0.58 4.97
N GLY A 891 24.27 0.35 5.69
CA GLY A 891 23.86 0.14 7.07
C GLY A 891 22.66 0.98 7.40
N ASP A 892 21.78 0.45 8.21
CA ASP A 892 20.68 1.17 8.82
C ASP A 892 20.63 0.90 10.33
N LEU A 893 20.41 1.94 11.07
CA LEU A 893 20.24 1.96 12.52
C LEU A 893 18.85 2.51 12.79
N ASN A 894 18.08 1.82 13.62
CA ASN A 894 16.77 2.25 14.05
C ASN A 894 16.70 2.15 15.58
N TYR A 895 16.36 3.25 16.22
CA TYR A 895 16.10 3.29 17.64
C TYR A 895 14.63 3.65 17.86
N ASN A 896 13.86 2.69 18.41
CA ASN A 896 12.45 2.84 18.71
C ASN A 896 12.28 2.92 20.22
N TRP A 897 11.42 3.84 20.68
CA TRP A 897 11.03 3.91 22.09
C TRP A 897 9.58 4.33 22.23
N TYR A 898 8.98 3.88 23.29
CA TYR A 898 7.56 3.94 23.51
C TYR A 898 7.26 4.59 24.86
N ASN A 899 6.24 5.44 24.93
CA ASN A 899 5.83 6.09 26.17
C ASN A 899 4.30 6.11 26.29
N GLY A 900 3.78 6.10 27.52
CA GLY A 900 2.36 6.24 27.78
C GLY A 900 1.56 4.94 27.70
N TYR A 901 2.23 3.81 27.52
CA TYR A 901 1.61 2.50 27.46
C TYR A 901 1.29 1.99 28.88
N THR A 902 0.30 1.11 29.01
CA THR A 902 -0.10 0.49 30.27
C THR A 902 1.00 -0.41 30.81
N THR A 903 1.66 -1.16 29.94
CA THR A 903 2.81 -1.97 30.25
C THR A 903 4.08 -1.25 29.77
N GLN A 904 5.10 -1.21 30.63
CA GLN A 904 6.37 -0.57 30.27
C GLN A 904 6.99 -1.31 29.08
N GLN A 905 7.19 -0.60 27.99
CA GLN A 905 7.81 -1.10 26.77
C GLN A 905 9.32 -0.81 26.79
N GLU A 906 10.12 -1.82 26.53
CA GLU A 906 11.56 -1.63 26.39
C GLU A 906 11.87 -1.03 24.99
N PRO A 907 12.84 -0.11 24.91
CA PRO A 907 13.27 0.41 23.64
C PRO A 907 13.97 -0.66 22.80
N GLU A 908 13.90 -0.50 21.49
CA GLU A 908 14.53 -1.38 20.51
C GLU A 908 15.65 -0.63 19.78
N PHE A 909 16.80 -1.26 19.64
CA PHE A 909 17.89 -0.74 18.83
C PHE A 909 18.24 -1.74 17.74
N ILE A 910 17.67 -1.57 16.55
CA ILE A 910 17.79 -2.49 15.43
C ILE A 910 18.91 -2.00 14.52
N ILE A 911 19.86 -2.88 14.23
CA ILE A 911 21.01 -2.62 13.35
C ILE A 911 20.99 -3.65 12.23
N ASN A 912 20.95 -3.18 10.98
CA ASN A 912 21.17 -4.00 9.80
C ASN A 912 22.42 -3.52 9.07
N ALA A 913 23.17 -4.44 8.47
CA ALA A 913 24.35 -4.12 7.71
C ALA A 913 24.48 -5.00 6.46
N GLU A 914 24.97 -4.42 5.40
CA GLU A 914 25.22 -5.12 4.14
C GLU A 914 26.57 -4.70 3.56
N ILE A 915 27.31 -5.67 3.07
CA ILE A 915 28.52 -5.47 2.28
C ILE A 915 28.28 -6.10 0.92
N THR A 916 28.39 -5.30 -0.13
CA THR A 916 28.29 -5.81 -1.51
C THR A 916 29.58 -5.59 -2.26
N GLN A 917 29.97 -6.60 -3.05
CA GLN A 917 31.12 -6.53 -3.94
C GLN A 917 30.71 -6.83 -5.38
N LEU A 918 31.02 -5.91 -6.28
CA LEU A 918 30.85 -6.11 -7.72
C LEU A 918 31.98 -6.97 -8.28
N LEU A 919 31.62 -8.01 -9.02
CA LEU A 919 32.51 -8.98 -9.62
C LEU A 919 32.33 -9.03 -11.15
N PHE A 920 33.31 -9.59 -11.88
CA PHE A 920 33.24 -9.89 -13.30
C PHE A 920 32.72 -8.72 -14.17
N LYS A 921 33.41 -7.57 -14.09
CA LYS A 921 33.02 -6.33 -14.80
C LYS A 921 31.60 -5.85 -14.50
N LYS A 922 31.18 -5.99 -13.25
CA LYS A 922 29.85 -5.60 -12.74
C LYS A 922 28.67 -6.46 -13.25
N THR A 923 28.92 -7.64 -13.79
CA THR A 923 27.87 -8.59 -14.16
C THR A 923 27.38 -9.43 -12.99
N CYS A 924 28.20 -9.57 -11.97
CA CYS A 924 27.84 -10.30 -10.75
C CYS A 924 27.99 -9.41 -9.52
N THR A 925 27.18 -9.68 -8.51
CA THR A 925 27.28 -9.07 -7.18
C THR A 925 27.29 -10.16 -6.13
N LEU A 926 28.23 -10.10 -5.22
CA LEU A 926 28.21 -10.87 -3.98
C LEU A 926 27.81 -9.93 -2.85
N ALA A 927 26.79 -10.29 -2.08
CA ALA A 927 26.30 -9.51 -0.96
C ALA A 927 26.23 -10.35 0.32
N LEU A 928 26.79 -9.83 1.40
CA LEU A 928 26.65 -10.38 2.74
C LEU A 928 25.78 -9.41 3.53
N ARG A 929 24.64 -9.89 4.05
CA ARG A 929 23.67 -9.10 4.83
C ARG A 929 23.54 -9.71 6.22
N ALA A 930 23.54 -8.84 7.22
CA ALA A 930 23.22 -9.18 8.60
C ALA A 930 22.02 -8.33 9.05
N TYR A 931 21.00 -8.99 9.53
CA TYR A 931 19.76 -8.38 9.98
C TYR A 931 19.66 -8.46 11.50
N ASP A 932 19.09 -7.41 12.10
CA ASP A 932 18.87 -7.30 13.55
C ASP A 932 20.04 -7.80 14.38
N ILE A 933 21.24 -7.25 14.12
CA ILE A 933 22.52 -7.70 14.68
C ILE A 933 22.47 -7.81 16.21
N LEU A 934 21.64 -7.00 16.86
CA LEU A 934 21.47 -6.98 18.30
C LEU A 934 20.32 -7.88 18.81
N ASN A 935 19.55 -8.50 17.91
CA ASN A 935 18.37 -9.34 18.21
C ASN A 935 17.38 -8.62 19.13
N GLN A 936 16.96 -7.42 18.76
CA GLN A 936 16.09 -6.57 19.57
C GLN A 936 14.77 -6.19 18.87
N ALA A 937 14.53 -6.66 17.66
CA ALA A 937 13.28 -6.37 16.96
C ALA A 937 12.10 -6.99 17.71
N LYS A 938 11.09 -6.18 17.98
CA LYS A 938 9.81 -6.57 18.60
C LYS A 938 8.68 -6.02 17.73
N ASN A 939 7.57 -6.71 17.70
CA ASN A 939 6.40 -6.26 16.96
C ASN A 939 5.25 -6.01 17.94
N LEU A 940 5.10 -4.74 18.30
CA LEU A 940 4.07 -4.28 19.23
C LEU A 940 3.01 -3.49 18.46
N SER A 941 1.75 -3.84 18.63
CA SER A 941 0.60 -3.07 18.19
C SER A 941 -0.31 -2.71 19.33
N VAL A 942 -0.95 -1.56 19.25
CA VAL A 942 -1.90 -1.09 20.27
C VAL A 942 -3.19 -0.68 19.60
N THR A 943 -4.29 -1.09 20.19
CA THR A 943 -5.65 -0.77 19.75
C THR A 943 -6.43 -0.15 20.88
N ASP A 944 -6.92 1.07 20.65
CA ASP A 944 -7.93 1.71 21.50
C ASP A 944 -9.28 1.66 20.79
N ALA A 945 -10.25 1.04 21.40
CA ALA A 945 -11.60 0.92 20.87
C ALA A 945 -12.66 1.28 21.91
N SER A 946 -13.92 1.13 21.60
CA SER A 946 -15.07 1.69 22.34
C SER A 946 -14.93 1.80 23.86
N ASN A 947 -14.52 0.76 24.52
CA ASN A 947 -14.31 0.71 25.97
C ASN A 947 -13.13 -0.16 26.38
N TYR A 948 -12.19 -0.44 25.47
CA TYR A 948 -11.03 -1.24 25.81
C TYR A 948 -9.73 -0.66 25.22
N HIS A 949 -8.64 -1.01 25.88
CA HIS A 949 -7.26 -0.85 25.46
C HIS A 949 -6.64 -2.23 25.30
N GLN A 950 -5.97 -2.49 24.19
CA GLN A 950 -5.33 -3.77 23.92
C GLN A 950 -3.90 -3.56 23.40
N GLU A 951 -2.96 -4.27 23.99
CA GLU A 951 -1.57 -4.37 23.55
C GLU A 951 -1.33 -5.78 23.01
N VAL A 952 -0.74 -5.89 21.83
CA VAL A 952 -0.46 -7.16 21.16
C VAL A 952 1.00 -7.20 20.75
N ARG A 953 1.68 -8.28 21.12
CA ARG A 953 3.06 -8.58 20.71
C ARG A 953 3.07 -9.82 19.85
N ASN A 954 3.80 -9.75 18.73
CA ASN A 954 3.97 -10.88 17.84
C ASN A 954 5.45 -11.19 17.65
N ASN A 955 5.75 -12.45 17.33
CA ASN A 955 7.09 -12.85 16.95
C ASN A 955 7.56 -12.11 15.69
N THR A 956 8.87 -11.98 15.56
CA THR A 956 9.54 -11.39 14.39
C THR A 956 10.66 -12.31 13.95
N LEU A 957 11.15 -12.12 12.74
CA LEU A 957 12.43 -12.69 12.36
C LEU A 957 13.50 -12.17 13.31
N GLY A 958 14.20 -13.06 13.96
CA GLY A 958 15.33 -12.73 14.80
C GLY A 958 16.57 -12.32 14.00
N ARG A 959 17.72 -12.34 14.66
CA ARG A 959 19.02 -12.05 14.05
C ARG A 959 19.44 -13.16 13.10
N TYR A 960 19.73 -12.81 11.85
CA TYR A 960 20.22 -13.74 10.84
C TYR A 960 21.22 -13.10 9.88
N VAL A 961 22.00 -13.95 9.22
CA VAL A 961 22.97 -13.55 8.19
C VAL A 961 22.71 -14.30 6.91
N VAL A 962 22.72 -13.59 5.78
CA VAL A 962 22.52 -14.16 4.43
C VAL A 962 23.64 -13.75 3.52
N LEU A 963 24.25 -14.72 2.83
CA LEU A 963 25.14 -14.51 1.71
C LEU A 963 24.36 -14.72 0.41
N SER A 964 24.34 -13.74 -0.47
CA SER A 964 23.64 -13.81 -1.75
C SER A 964 24.56 -13.51 -2.93
N PHE A 965 24.31 -14.22 -4.01
CA PHE A 965 24.97 -14.04 -5.29
C PHE A 965 23.93 -13.65 -6.35
N THR A 966 24.20 -12.56 -7.06
CA THR A 966 23.32 -12.05 -8.12
C THR A 966 24.07 -12.02 -9.43
N TYR A 967 23.51 -12.64 -10.47
CA TYR A 967 24.03 -12.61 -11.84
C TYR A 967 23.10 -11.80 -12.74
N ARG A 968 23.68 -10.89 -13.51
CA ARG A 968 22.97 -10.04 -14.48
C ARG A 968 23.47 -10.29 -15.87
N PHE A 969 22.55 -10.44 -16.80
CA PHE A 969 22.85 -10.57 -18.22
C PHE A 969 22.00 -9.62 -19.05
N GLY A 970 22.47 -9.32 -20.26
CA GLY A 970 21.84 -8.33 -21.11
C GLY A 970 22.49 -6.94 -20.99
N THR A 971 21.94 -5.96 -21.68
CA THR A 971 22.49 -4.60 -21.74
C THR A 971 21.94 -3.73 -20.60
N PHE A 972 22.40 -3.97 -19.38
CA PHE A 972 22.14 -3.05 -18.25
C PHE A 972 23.02 -1.80 -18.38
N GLY A 973 22.57 -0.78 -19.10
CA GLY A 973 23.19 0.55 -19.11
C GLY A 973 24.66 0.58 -19.53
N GLY A 974 24.90 0.59 -20.83
CA GLY A 974 26.06 1.24 -21.39
C GLY A 974 27.35 0.48 -21.50
N ASN A 975 27.54 -0.23 -22.58
CA ASN A 975 28.82 -0.24 -23.28
C ASN A 975 28.57 -0.12 -24.81
N ARG A 976 28.49 1.09 -25.31
CA ARG A 976 28.78 1.30 -26.73
C ARG A 976 30.29 1.15 -26.96
N GLY A 977 30.74 -0.11 -26.95
CA GLY A 977 32.01 -0.46 -27.48
C GLY A 977 32.01 -0.22 -28.99
N ASN A 978 32.85 0.66 -29.41
CA ASN A 978 33.42 0.80 -30.73
C ASN A 978 32.99 -0.24 -31.79
N ARG A 979 31.95 0.07 -32.58
CA ARG A 979 31.85 -0.52 -33.92
C ARG A 979 32.44 0.51 -34.90
N GLY A 980 33.59 0.20 -35.38
CA GLY A 980 34.20 0.89 -36.50
C GLY A 980 33.31 0.84 -37.75
N PRO A 981 33.53 1.72 -38.72
CA PRO A 981 32.62 1.90 -39.85
C PRO A 981 32.70 0.70 -40.79
N ALA A 982 31.63 -0.10 -40.82
CA ALA A 982 31.44 -1.08 -41.89
C ALA A 982 30.84 -0.38 -43.10
N GLY A 983 31.47 -0.60 -44.22
CA GLY A 983 31.30 0.05 -45.48
C GLY A 983 29.87 0.00 -46.05
N ARG A 984 29.57 1.01 -46.86
CA ARG A 984 28.41 1.11 -47.75
C ARG A 984 28.32 -0.08 -48.70
N PRO A 985 27.11 -0.46 -49.10
CA PRO A 985 26.80 -0.65 -50.51
C PRO A 985 25.64 0.26 -50.95
N GLY A 986 25.72 0.57 -52.21
CA GLY A 986 25.03 1.66 -52.87
C GLY A 986 23.60 1.43 -53.28
N SER A 987 23.02 2.57 -53.61
CA SER A 987 22.03 2.96 -54.61
C SER A 987 20.87 2.03 -54.99
N GLY A 988 19.66 2.58 -54.91
CA GLY A 988 18.52 2.12 -55.69
C GLY A 988 17.18 2.66 -55.24
N GLY A 989 16.78 3.80 -55.74
CA GLY A 989 15.49 4.12 -56.37
C GLY A 989 14.21 4.15 -55.57
N GLY A 990 13.54 5.28 -55.53
CA GLY A 990 12.08 5.35 -55.62
C GLY A 990 11.35 6.05 -54.46
N ARG A 991 11.11 7.35 -54.67
CA ARG A 991 10.06 8.14 -53.99
C ARG A 991 8.64 7.64 -54.38
N PRO A 992 7.55 7.93 -53.62
CA PRO A 992 7.05 9.29 -53.63
C PRO A 992 6.66 9.84 -52.24
N ALA A 993 6.58 11.16 -52.25
CA ALA A 993 6.18 12.04 -51.17
C ALA A 993 4.67 11.97 -50.82
N MET A 994 4.34 12.08 -49.57
CA MET A 994 3.06 12.66 -49.15
C MET A 994 3.30 13.71 -48.04
N GLY A 995 2.67 14.86 -48.29
CA GLY A 995 2.84 16.08 -47.54
C GLY A 995 2.17 16.13 -46.17
N PRO A 996 2.43 17.18 -45.40
CA PRO A 996 1.97 17.30 -44.01
C PRO A 996 0.52 17.80 -43.94
N PRO A 997 -0.24 17.45 -42.90
CA PRO A 997 -1.50 18.09 -42.66
C PRO A 997 -1.32 19.45 -41.95
N MET A 998 -2.01 20.42 -42.51
CA MET A 998 -2.07 21.81 -42.04
C MET A 998 -2.55 21.94 -40.60
N GLY A 999 -1.95 22.92 -39.93
CA GLY A 999 -2.44 23.45 -38.70
C GLY A 999 -3.80 24.13 -38.76
N MET A 1000 -4.57 24.01 -37.72
CA MET A 1000 -5.69 24.92 -37.45
C MET A 1000 -5.31 25.84 -36.29
N ARG A 1001 -5.16 27.11 -36.66
CA ARG A 1001 -5.30 28.25 -35.76
C ARG A 1001 -6.79 28.48 -35.47
N ARG A 1002 -7.05 28.74 -34.24
CA ARG A 1002 -8.05 29.48 -33.48
C ARG A 1002 -8.79 28.62 -32.48
#